data_c76d230e4b57b0977e55fabef20f5ffe
#
_entry.id   c76d230e4b57b0977e55fabef20f5ffe
#
_cell.length_a   1.000
_cell.length_b   1.000
_cell.length_c   1.000
_cell.angle_alpha   90.00
_cell.angle_beta   90.00
_cell.angle_gamma   90.00
#
_symmetry.space_group_name_H-M   'P 1'
#
loop_
_entity.id
_entity.type
_entity.pdbx_description
1 polymer ?
#
loop_
_entity_poly.entity_id
_entity_poly.type
_entity_poly.pdbx_seq_one_letter_code
_entity_poly.pdbx_strand_id
1 'polypeptide(L)'
;MIGKYLKTSILFVFFLMVTQVAIGQSFTLQGKVSDKDGNPIELASVMVVSQGKLAMTNLKGEFHMQLHSEDSVKVRFSMIGYKSKERVLRRPQGKQTMLVQLLDDNEMQEVVVEGKTKQHGTTEELDVDKVKQGPSASGNAVEEMVQTQAGVSTHSELSSQYNVRGGTFDENSVYINNIEVYRPFLVRSGQQEGLSIINPDMVQSVGFSTGGFEAKYGDKMSSALDITYKRPKRTEASLTASLLGASAYLGIASKKFTWTNGVRYKTNRYLLGSLQTKGEYKPSFLDYQTYLSWQPSKRWQIDFIGNISDNHYNFQPEDRETNFGTLQNVKKFRVYFDGQEKDLFRTYFGSLSITRHLSPRTDVSLLASAFSTREQERYDIQGQYWLTQTETSENLGVGTYMQHSRDYLKANVKSLKLMLQHRMGKHKIDGGLTYKIEQVRENSTEYEYRDSAGYNVPHTGRDLRMIYALRAKNELNAKRIESYLQDTWNFQTRDSVPTLFTFNYGVRFAHWSFNGESIVSPRASLTITPGKNRNLSFRIAGGLYYQAPFYKELRDTSMINGITYATLNQSVRSQRSIHALASMSYRFEMMGRPFKFTAEAYYKALSQLVPYSVDNVKVTYYGDQHATGHATGLDLKLFGEFVPGTDSWLTLSVMNTRMRLNGKSIPLPTDQRYALNLYFTDYFPGTTRWRMSLKLAYADGLPFATPHQELENNSFRAPAYKRADIGMSYRLLDNHDGSRNTIFKNVWIGLDCLNLFGINNVNSYYWVTDIAGQQYAVPNFLTGRQINGRVTVEF
;
A
#
# COMPACT_ATOMS: atom_id res chain seq x y z
N MET A 1 10.46 -25.63 -46.09
CA MET A 1 9.40 -26.60 -45.71
C MET A 1 9.62 -27.24 -44.34
N ILE A 2 10.82 -27.20 -43.72
CA ILE A 2 11.12 -27.86 -42.42
C ILE A 2 10.58 -27.11 -41.20
N GLY A 3 10.42 -25.78 -41.26
CA GLY A 3 9.96 -24.98 -40.12
C GLY A 3 8.46 -25.06 -39.78
N LYS A 4 7.62 -25.61 -40.69
CA LYS A 4 6.17 -25.76 -40.47
C LYS A 4 5.81 -27.03 -39.69
N TYR A 5 6.62 -28.09 -39.85
CA TYR A 5 6.39 -29.37 -39.16
C TYR A 5 6.91 -29.35 -37.71
N LEU A 6 7.91 -28.53 -37.40
CA LEU A 6 8.44 -28.43 -36.05
C LEU A 6 7.46 -27.71 -35.09
N LYS A 7 6.71 -26.72 -35.59
CA LYS A 7 5.68 -26.04 -34.78
C LYS A 7 4.46 -26.92 -34.50
N THR A 8 4.07 -27.75 -35.44
CA THR A 8 2.93 -28.68 -35.28
C THR A 8 3.28 -29.84 -34.37
N SER A 9 4.52 -30.33 -34.39
CA SER A 9 5.00 -31.39 -33.50
C SER A 9 5.15 -30.92 -32.04
N ILE A 10 5.57 -29.68 -31.80
CA ILE A 10 5.67 -29.10 -30.45
C ILE A 10 4.25 -28.90 -29.90
N LEU A 11 3.29 -28.46 -30.69
CA LEU A 11 1.89 -28.30 -30.27
C LEU A 11 1.25 -29.67 -29.97
N PHE A 12 1.59 -30.72 -30.72
CA PHE A 12 1.08 -32.07 -30.50
C PHE A 12 1.67 -32.75 -29.27
N VAL A 13 2.97 -32.52 -28.98
CA VAL A 13 3.62 -32.98 -27.74
C VAL A 13 3.08 -32.24 -26.53
N PHE A 14 2.76 -30.95 -26.65
CA PHE A 14 2.11 -30.18 -25.60
C PHE A 14 0.66 -30.65 -25.34
N PHE A 15 -0.06 -31.03 -26.39
CA PHE A 15 -1.43 -31.57 -26.25
C PHE A 15 -1.45 -33.02 -25.70
N LEU A 16 -0.42 -33.83 -25.95
CA LEU A 16 -0.27 -35.17 -25.37
C LEU A 16 0.17 -35.18 -23.91
N MET A 17 0.82 -34.12 -23.44
CA MET A 17 1.16 -33.96 -22.00
C MET A 17 -0.06 -33.54 -21.16
N VAL A 18 -1.12 -33.03 -21.76
CA VAL A 18 -2.32 -32.55 -21.04
C VAL A 18 -3.34 -33.69 -20.77
N THR A 19 -3.16 -34.87 -21.37
CA THR A 19 -4.16 -35.97 -21.30
C THR A 19 -3.79 -37.10 -20.33
N GLN A 20 -2.90 -36.90 -19.37
CA GLN A 20 -2.85 -37.79 -18.21
C GLN A 20 -3.90 -37.36 -17.18
N VAL A 21 -5.16 -37.61 -17.46
CA VAL A 21 -6.22 -37.66 -16.46
C VAL A 21 -5.86 -38.81 -15.52
N ALA A 22 -5.23 -38.48 -14.41
CA ALA A 22 -5.09 -39.43 -13.31
C ALA A 22 -6.51 -39.79 -12.84
N ILE A 23 -7.00 -40.99 -13.16
CA ILE A 23 -8.23 -41.50 -12.58
C ILE A 23 -7.93 -41.71 -11.09
N GLY A 24 -8.21 -40.68 -10.29
CA GLY A 24 -8.05 -40.71 -8.84
C GLY A 24 -8.98 -41.82 -8.30
N GLN A 25 -8.41 -42.81 -7.62
CA GLN A 25 -9.21 -43.82 -6.92
C GLN A 25 -10.10 -43.10 -5.90
N SER A 26 -11.41 -43.32 -5.95
CA SER A 26 -12.36 -42.80 -4.97
C SER A 26 -12.47 -43.74 -3.78
N PHE A 27 -12.65 -43.18 -2.57
CA PHE A 27 -12.93 -43.93 -1.37
C PHE A 27 -14.16 -43.38 -0.65
N THR A 28 -14.80 -44.16 0.15
CA THR A 28 -15.93 -43.76 0.97
C THR A 28 -15.48 -43.58 2.42
N LEU A 29 -15.66 -42.35 2.94
CA LEU A 29 -15.48 -42.04 4.33
C LEU A 29 -16.82 -41.99 5.05
N GLN A 30 -16.97 -42.80 6.09
CA GLN A 30 -18.16 -42.81 6.95
C GLN A 30 -17.76 -42.90 8.42
N GLY A 31 -18.65 -42.59 9.33
CA GLY A 31 -18.33 -42.72 10.75
C GLY A 31 -19.39 -42.11 11.66
N LYS A 32 -19.04 -42.03 12.94
CA LYS A 32 -19.90 -41.47 13.97
C LYS A 32 -19.13 -40.46 14.81
N VAL A 33 -19.78 -39.35 15.12
CA VAL A 33 -19.29 -38.30 16.02
C VAL A 33 -20.09 -38.35 17.31
N SER A 34 -19.41 -38.42 18.46
CA SER A 34 -20.03 -38.43 19.78
C SER A 34 -19.37 -37.43 20.73
N ASP A 35 -20.03 -37.13 21.85
CA ASP A 35 -19.45 -36.40 22.98
C ASP A 35 -18.56 -37.32 23.86
N LYS A 36 -18.01 -36.79 24.97
CA LYS A 36 -17.19 -37.56 25.94
C LYS A 36 -17.97 -38.68 26.63
N ASP A 37 -19.29 -38.57 26.75
CA ASP A 37 -20.16 -39.54 27.41
C ASP A 37 -20.73 -40.57 26.41
N GLY A 38 -20.36 -40.48 25.13
CA GLY A 38 -20.75 -41.39 24.04
C GLY A 38 -22.07 -41.04 23.36
N ASN A 39 -22.74 -39.97 23.76
CA ASN A 39 -23.97 -39.49 23.10
C ASN A 39 -23.67 -39.00 21.66
N PRO A 40 -24.55 -39.29 20.68
CA PRO A 40 -24.34 -38.84 19.33
C PRO A 40 -24.46 -37.29 19.22
N ILE A 41 -23.56 -36.68 18.48
CA ILE A 41 -23.63 -35.23 18.18
C ILE A 41 -24.25 -35.05 16.79
N GLU A 42 -25.44 -34.47 16.76
CA GLU A 42 -26.16 -34.10 15.54
C GLU A 42 -25.59 -32.78 14.96
N LEU A 43 -25.63 -32.63 13.62
CA LEU A 43 -25.16 -31.45 12.89
C LEU A 43 -23.68 -31.09 13.12
N ALA A 44 -22.88 -32.04 13.58
CA ALA A 44 -21.45 -31.85 13.60
C ALA A 44 -20.91 -31.78 12.17
N SER A 45 -20.13 -30.74 11.90
CA SER A 45 -19.49 -30.52 10.61
C SER A 45 -18.29 -31.46 10.44
N VAL A 46 -18.27 -32.21 9.35
CA VAL A 46 -17.17 -33.08 8.91
C VAL A 46 -16.62 -32.51 7.60
N MET A 47 -15.48 -31.86 7.66
CA MET A 47 -14.90 -31.11 6.54
C MET A 47 -13.59 -31.74 6.07
N VAL A 48 -13.48 -31.94 4.77
CA VAL A 48 -12.21 -32.30 4.12
C VAL A 48 -11.70 -31.09 3.34
N VAL A 49 -10.74 -30.38 3.96
CA VAL A 49 -10.25 -29.07 3.47
C VAL A 49 -9.58 -29.20 2.11
N SER A 50 -8.81 -30.28 1.86
CA SER A 50 -8.10 -30.51 0.60
C SER A 50 -9.03 -30.72 -0.61
N GLN A 51 -10.27 -31.18 -0.39
CA GLN A 51 -11.24 -31.49 -1.43
C GLN A 51 -12.46 -30.60 -1.42
N GLY A 52 -12.54 -29.62 -0.48
CA GLY A 52 -13.67 -28.71 -0.37
C GLY A 52 -15.01 -29.40 -0.05
N LYS A 53 -14.97 -30.63 0.49
CA LYS A 53 -16.17 -31.42 0.78
C LYS A 53 -16.57 -31.29 2.25
N LEU A 54 -17.87 -31.06 2.47
CA LEU A 54 -18.49 -30.95 3.78
C LEU A 54 -19.65 -31.97 3.89
N ALA A 55 -19.72 -32.67 5.03
CA ALA A 55 -20.90 -33.41 5.44
C ALA A 55 -21.31 -33.03 6.85
N MET A 56 -22.57 -33.17 7.18
CA MET A 56 -23.07 -32.99 8.54
C MET A 56 -23.54 -34.33 9.10
N THR A 57 -23.38 -34.53 10.41
CA THR A 57 -23.89 -35.73 11.08
C THR A 57 -25.40 -35.67 11.24
N ASN A 58 -26.03 -36.84 11.14
CA ASN A 58 -27.48 -37.01 11.36
C ASN A 58 -27.81 -37.13 12.88
N LEU A 59 -29.10 -37.33 13.22
CA LEU A 59 -29.59 -37.50 14.59
C LEU A 59 -28.87 -38.61 15.39
N LYS A 60 -28.25 -39.59 14.72
CA LYS A 60 -27.48 -40.69 15.32
C LYS A 60 -25.98 -40.36 15.40
N GLY A 61 -25.57 -39.11 15.02
CA GLY A 61 -24.20 -38.69 14.95
C GLY A 61 -23.43 -39.27 13.74
N GLU A 62 -24.11 -39.88 12.77
CA GLU A 62 -23.46 -40.59 11.64
C GLU A 62 -23.27 -39.64 10.46
N PHE A 63 -22.15 -39.82 9.74
CA PHE A 63 -21.83 -39.11 8.51
C PHE A 63 -21.33 -40.06 7.42
N HIS A 64 -21.50 -39.65 6.17
CA HIS A 64 -21.07 -40.41 5.00
C HIS A 64 -20.67 -39.46 3.87
N MET A 65 -19.52 -39.64 3.22
CA MET A 65 -19.06 -38.87 2.09
C MET A 65 -18.19 -39.66 1.12
N GLN A 66 -18.25 -39.36 -0.16
CA GLN A 66 -17.36 -39.91 -1.18
C GLN A 66 -16.25 -38.91 -1.46
N LEU A 67 -15.00 -39.35 -1.44
CA LEU A 67 -13.77 -38.58 -1.52
C LEU A 67 -12.83 -39.19 -2.55
N HIS A 68 -11.93 -38.35 -3.08
CA HIS A 68 -10.83 -38.85 -3.90
C HIS A 68 -9.65 -39.24 -3.00
N SER A 69 -8.97 -40.33 -3.34
CA SER A 69 -7.78 -40.77 -2.61
C SER A 69 -6.60 -39.85 -2.95
N GLU A 70 -6.01 -39.25 -1.92
CA GLU A 70 -4.78 -38.45 -1.94
C GLU A 70 -3.75 -39.10 -1.04
N ASP A 71 -2.47 -38.69 -1.15
CA ASP A 71 -1.40 -39.21 -0.26
C ASP A 71 -1.71 -38.96 1.22
N SER A 72 -2.43 -37.82 1.53
CA SER A 72 -2.99 -37.58 2.84
C SER A 72 -4.29 -36.79 2.77
N VAL A 73 -5.35 -37.28 3.40
CA VAL A 73 -6.66 -36.59 3.48
C VAL A 73 -6.87 -36.16 4.93
N LYS A 74 -6.91 -34.83 5.13
CA LYS A 74 -7.14 -34.21 6.45
C LYS A 74 -8.63 -33.94 6.63
N VAL A 75 -9.21 -34.61 7.66
CA VAL A 75 -10.63 -34.47 8.01
C VAL A 75 -10.74 -33.70 9.32
N ARG A 76 -11.49 -32.60 9.32
CA ARG A 76 -11.79 -31.79 10.50
C ARG A 76 -13.21 -32.03 10.93
N PHE A 77 -13.39 -32.28 12.22
CA PHE A 77 -14.68 -32.46 12.90
C PHE A 77 -14.89 -31.26 13.82
N SER A 78 -16.01 -30.59 13.72
CA SER A 78 -16.34 -29.41 14.53
C SER A 78 -17.83 -29.30 14.83
N MET A 79 -18.17 -28.82 16.03
CA MET A 79 -19.51 -28.50 16.46
C MET A 79 -19.46 -27.35 17.46
N ILE A 80 -20.46 -26.49 17.46
CA ILE A 80 -20.57 -25.38 18.42
C ILE A 80 -20.68 -25.96 19.84
N GLY A 81 -19.80 -25.49 20.74
CA GLY A 81 -19.72 -26.01 22.13
C GLY A 81 -18.73 -27.17 22.33
N TYR A 82 -18.06 -27.60 21.27
CA TYR A 82 -17.07 -28.67 21.32
C TYR A 82 -15.73 -28.28 20.73
N LYS A 83 -14.61 -28.82 21.28
CA LYS A 83 -13.27 -28.62 20.70
C LYS A 83 -13.17 -29.33 19.36
N SER A 84 -12.77 -28.61 18.33
CA SER A 84 -12.57 -29.18 17.01
C SER A 84 -11.45 -30.22 17.02
N LYS A 85 -11.61 -31.32 16.27
CA LYS A 85 -10.66 -32.42 16.18
C LYS A 85 -10.29 -32.69 14.73
N GLU A 86 -9.01 -32.83 14.46
CA GLU A 86 -8.51 -33.21 13.14
C GLU A 86 -7.98 -34.64 13.12
N ARG A 87 -8.22 -35.34 11.99
CA ARG A 87 -7.69 -36.67 11.71
C ARG A 87 -7.09 -36.67 10.30
N VAL A 88 -5.97 -37.35 10.14
CA VAL A 88 -5.29 -37.49 8.86
C VAL A 88 -5.37 -38.96 8.43
N LEU A 89 -5.91 -39.22 7.25
CA LEU A 89 -5.91 -40.51 6.57
C LEU A 89 -4.77 -40.51 5.56
N ARG A 90 -3.89 -41.50 5.63
CA ARG A 90 -2.77 -41.67 4.68
C ARG A 90 -3.19 -42.69 3.61
N ARG A 91 -3.16 -42.29 2.33
CA ARG A 91 -3.54 -43.10 1.14
C ARG A 91 -4.81 -43.93 1.35
N PRO A 92 -5.95 -43.29 1.72
CA PRO A 92 -7.18 -44.00 2.00
C PRO A 92 -7.70 -44.70 0.74
N GLN A 93 -8.11 -45.97 0.87
CA GLN A 93 -8.71 -46.76 -0.20
C GLN A 93 -9.96 -47.50 0.31
N GLY A 94 -10.90 -47.77 -0.59
CA GLY A 94 -12.12 -48.51 -0.28
C GLY A 94 -13.04 -47.78 0.69
N LYS A 95 -13.53 -48.45 1.69
CA LYS A 95 -14.42 -47.94 2.74
C LYS A 95 -13.66 -47.67 4.03
N GLN A 96 -13.58 -46.41 4.44
CA GLN A 96 -12.91 -46.00 5.70
C GLN A 96 -13.97 -45.62 6.73
N THR A 97 -13.87 -46.17 7.94
CA THR A 97 -14.81 -45.87 9.04
C THR A 97 -14.06 -45.16 10.18
N MET A 98 -14.63 -44.06 10.68
CA MET A 98 -14.05 -43.26 11.77
C MET A 98 -15.05 -43.09 12.92
N LEU A 99 -14.59 -43.34 14.11
CA LEU A 99 -15.29 -42.99 15.34
C LEU A 99 -14.54 -41.77 15.94
N VAL A 100 -15.24 -40.67 16.11
CA VAL A 100 -14.63 -39.43 16.58
C VAL A 100 -15.40 -38.92 17.77
N GLN A 101 -14.69 -38.73 18.87
CA GLN A 101 -15.21 -38.17 20.11
C GLN A 101 -14.75 -36.72 20.19
N LEU A 102 -15.68 -35.78 20.32
CA LEU A 102 -15.44 -34.37 20.59
C LEU A 102 -15.54 -34.11 22.09
N LEU A 103 -14.64 -33.26 22.60
CA LEU A 103 -14.65 -32.86 24.01
C LEU A 103 -15.37 -31.56 24.15
N ASP A 104 -16.18 -31.39 25.23
CA ASP A 104 -16.85 -30.15 25.55
C ASP A 104 -15.83 -29.02 25.68
N ASP A 105 -16.18 -27.85 25.15
CA ASP A 105 -15.37 -26.64 25.30
C ASP A 105 -15.85 -25.85 26.55
N ASN A 106 -15.80 -26.53 27.73
CA ASN A 106 -16.27 -25.97 29.00
C ASN A 106 -15.28 -25.00 29.68
N GLU A 107 -14.19 -24.67 29.06
CA GLU A 107 -13.44 -23.48 29.43
C GLU A 107 -13.96 -22.29 28.62
N MET A 108 -14.75 -21.45 29.26
CA MET A 108 -14.83 -20.03 28.91
C MET A 108 -13.46 -19.38 29.20
N GLN A 109 -12.42 -19.89 28.65
CA GLN A 109 -11.32 -19.04 28.20
C GLN A 109 -11.95 -18.22 27.09
N GLU A 110 -11.92 -16.91 27.29
CA GLU A 110 -12.11 -15.98 26.21
C GLU A 110 -11.38 -16.57 25.00
N VAL A 111 -12.17 -17.23 24.14
CA VAL A 111 -11.65 -17.77 22.89
C VAL A 111 -11.19 -16.54 22.13
N VAL A 112 -9.90 -16.27 22.21
CA VAL A 112 -9.23 -15.54 21.17
C VAL A 112 -9.36 -16.45 19.95
N VAL A 113 -10.52 -16.37 19.33
CA VAL A 113 -10.70 -16.83 17.97
C VAL A 113 -9.74 -15.95 17.17
N GLU A 114 -8.56 -16.48 16.89
CA GLU A 114 -7.78 -16.07 15.73
C GLU A 114 -8.59 -16.46 14.47
N GLY A 115 -9.82 -16.00 14.43
CA GLY A 115 -10.68 -15.98 13.27
C GLY A 115 -10.45 -14.63 12.62
N LYS A 116 -9.78 -14.66 11.49
CA LYS A 116 -9.66 -13.62 10.49
C LYS A 116 -10.83 -12.63 10.59
N THR A 117 -10.47 -11.33 10.77
CA THR A 117 -11.35 -10.16 10.90
C THR A 117 -11.98 -9.91 12.26
N LYS A 118 -11.16 -9.71 13.28
CA LYS A 118 -11.57 -8.85 14.41
C LYS A 118 -11.42 -7.41 13.95
N GLN A 119 -12.47 -6.84 13.36
CA GLN A 119 -12.60 -5.38 13.31
C GLN A 119 -12.81 -4.88 14.74
N HIS A 120 -11.73 -4.60 15.45
CA HIS A 120 -11.77 -3.84 16.68
C HIS A 120 -11.34 -2.41 16.31
N GLY A 121 -12.29 -1.49 16.21
CA GLY A 121 -12.03 -0.09 15.91
C GLY A 121 -12.21 0.29 14.44
N THR A 122 -11.51 1.36 14.04
CA THR A 122 -11.59 2.02 12.74
C THR A 122 -10.67 1.39 11.68
N THR A 123 -9.88 0.39 12.04
CA THR A 123 -8.80 -0.18 11.25
C THR A 123 -9.22 -1.51 10.62
N GLU A 124 -9.09 -1.62 9.30
CA GLU A 124 -9.27 -2.87 8.57
C GLU A 124 -7.95 -3.65 8.57
N GLU A 125 -8.01 -4.93 8.92
CA GLU A 125 -6.85 -5.82 8.88
C GLU A 125 -6.72 -6.45 7.48
N LEU A 126 -5.53 -6.35 6.89
CA LEU A 126 -5.20 -6.86 5.56
C LEU A 126 -4.14 -7.95 5.66
N ASP A 127 -4.32 -9.05 4.93
CA ASP A 127 -3.41 -10.20 4.91
C ASP A 127 -2.41 -10.08 3.74
N VAL A 128 -1.17 -9.76 4.05
CA VAL A 128 -0.09 -9.54 3.06
C VAL A 128 0.35 -10.85 2.39
N ASP A 129 0.37 -11.96 3.09
CA ASP A 129 0.87 -13.23 2.56
C ASP A 129 0.02 -13.72 1.37
N LYS A 130 -1.24 -13.31 1.30
CA LYS A 130 -2.14 -13.63 0.18
C LYS A 130 -1.84 -12.83 -1.09
N VAL A 131 -1.25 -11.65 -0.96
CA VAL A 131 -1.00 -10.73 -2.09
C VAL A 131 0.41 -10.86 -2.65
N LYS A 132 1.40 -11.26 -1.83
CA LYS A 132 2.80 -11.40 -2.24
C LYS A 132 3.03 -12.23 -3.51
N GLN A 133 2.16 -13.16 -3.77
CA GLN A 133 2.26 -14.07 -4.93
C GLN A 133 1.52 -13.52 -6.17
N GLY A 134 0.88 -12.36 -6.07
CA GLY A 134 0.23 -11.68 -7.19
C GLY A 134 1.20 -10.87 -8.06
N PRO A 135 0.71 -10.37 -9.22
CA PRO A 135 1.50 -9.52 -10.09
C PRO A 135 1.84 -8.19 -9.39
N SER A 136 3.10 -7.81 -9.42
CA SER A 136 3.62 -6.60 -8.80
C SER A 136 4.59 -5.89 -9.75
N ALA A 137 4.32 -4.62 -10.02
CA ALA A 137 5.18 -3.76 -10.83
C ALA A 137 6.20 -3.00 -9.97
N SER A 138 5.80 -2.56 -8.79
CA SER A 138 6.66 -1.80 -7.89
C SER A 138 7.52 -2.68 -6.99
N GLY A 139 7.14 -3.95 -6.76
CA GLY A 139 7.75 -4.84 -5.78
C GLY A 139 7.46 -4.46 -4.32
N ASN A 140 6.55 -3.51 -4.08
CA ASN A 140 6.12 -3.04 -2.76
C ASN A 140 4.71 -3.60 -2.45
N ALA A 141 4.62 -4.90 -2.19
CA ALA A 141 3.35 -5.62 -2.10
C ALA A 141 2.36 -5.05 -1.07
N VAL A 142 2.84 -4.44 0.02
CA VAL A 142 1.98 -3.83 1.05
C VAL A 142 1.30 -2.59 0.51
N GLU A 143 2.04 -1.67 -0.09
CA GLU A 143 1.50 -0.43 -0.66
C GLU A 143 0.62 -0.73 -1.86
N GLU A 144 0.99 -1.69 -2.71
CA GLU A 144 0.15 -2.12 -3.83
C GLU A 144 -1.18 -2.73 -3.36
N MET A 145 -1.18 -3.45 -2.24
CA MET A 145 -2.40 -3.94 -1.61
C MET A 145 -3.26 -2.79 -1.08
N VAL A 146 -2.63 -1.78 -0.43
CA VAL A 146 -3.32 -0.58 0.05
C VAL A 146 -3.91 0.22 -1.12
N GLN A 147 -3.19 0.35 -2.24
CA GLN A 147 -3.65 1.05 -3.44
C GLN A 147 -4.94 0.46 -4.06
N THR A 148 -5.24 -0.80 -3.79
CA THR A 148 -6.47 -1.45 -4.27
C THR A 148 -7.65 -1.35 -3.29
N GLN A 149 -7.46 -0.70 -2.12
CA GLN A 149 -8.52 -0.54 -1.13
C GLN A 149 -9.50 0.57 -1.51
N ALA A 150 -10.72 0.50 -0.96
CA ALA A 150 -11.73 1.53 -1.15
C ALA A 150 -11.28 2.87 -0.52
N GLY A 151 -11.53 3.98 -1.19
CA GLY A 151 -11.08 5.31 -0.78
C GLY A 151 -9.62 5.62 -1.13
N VAL A 152 -8.91 4.68 -1.76
CA VAL A 152 -7.51 4.88 -2.18
C VAL A 152 -7.43 5.04 -3.68
N SER A 153 -6.61 5.99 -4.12
CA SER A 153 -6.36 6.25 -5.52
C SER A 153 -4.87 6.32 -5.82
N THR A 154 -4.50 5.88 -7.01
CA THR A 154 -3.15 5.97 -7.58
C THR A 154 -3.24 6.25 -9.06
N HIS A 155 -2.19 6.83 -9.62
CA HIS A 155 -2.07 7.14 -11.06
C HIS A 155 -0.76 6.62 -11.67
N SER A 156 0.07 5.94 -10.86
CA SER A 156 1.37 5.45 -11.32
C SER A 156 1.70 4.12 -10.65
N GLU A 157 2.05 3.14 -11.45
CA GLU A 157 2.57 1.86 -11.00
C GLU A 157 4.04 1.89 -10.58
N LEU A 158 4.74 2.98 -10.89
CA LEU A 158 6.15 3.16 -10.54
C LEU A 158 6.35 3.71 -9.13
N SER A 159 5.25 4.14 -8.48
CA SER A 159 5.27 4.77 -7.17
C SER A 159 4.63 3.88 -6.09
N SER A 160 5.23 3.88 -4.90
CA SER A 160 4.63 3.31 -3.68
C SER A 160 3.66 4.28 -2.99
N GLN A 161 3.62 5.53 -3.43
CA GLN A 161 2.72 6.55 -2.91
C GLN A 161 1.27 6.23 -3.24
N TYR A 162 0.37 6.62 -2.35
CA TYR A 162 -1.07 6.51 -2.54
C TYR A 162 -1.79 7.69 -1.93
N ASN A 163 -2.87 8.09 -2.57
CA ASN A 163 -3.75 9.17 -2.12
C ASN A 163 -4.99 8.58 -1.47
N VAL A 164 -5.45 9.17 -0.37
CA VAL A 164 -6.61 8.67 0.36
C VAL A 164 -7.68 9.74 0.46
N ARG A 165 -8.84 9.50 -0.18
CA ARG A 165 -9.99 10.41 -0.15
C ARG A 165 -9.61 11.85 -0.47
N GLY A 166 -8.85 12.01 -1.56
CA GLY A 166 -8.39 13.30 -2.05
C GLY A 166 -7.23 13.92 -1.28
N GLY A 167 -6.74 13.31 -0.22
CA GLY A 167 -5.52 13.74 0.45
C GLY A 167 -4.27 13.26 -0.29
N THR A 168 -3.16 13.95 -0.10
CA THR A 168 -1.87 13.63 -0.71
C THR A 168 -1.16 12.49 0.02
N PHE A 169 -0.12 11.91 -0.58
CA PHE A 169 0.64 10.81 0.03
C PHE A 169 1.29 11.18 1.38
N ASP A 170 1.65 12.43 1.59
CA ASP A 170 2.23 12.95 2.84
C ASP A 170 1.21 13.11 3.96
N GLU A 171 -0.09 13.06 3.66
CA GLU A 171 -1.19 13.01 4.64
C GLU A 171 -1.41 11.63 5.24
N ASN A 172 -0.61 10.63 4.89
CA ASN A 172 -0.72 9.27 5.38
C ASN A 172 0.33 8.99 6.47
N SER A 173 -0.10 8.44 7.60
CA SER A 173 0.81 7.99 8.65
C SER A 173 1.14 6.51 8.50
N VAL A 174 2.39 6.14 8.78
CA VAL A 174 2.85 4.76 8.78
C VAL A 174 3.47 4.45 10.15
N TYR A 175 3.01 3.37 10.75
CA TYR A 175 3.53 2.85 12.02
C TYR A 175 4.08 1.44 11.80
N ILE A 176 5.20 1.14 12.44
CA ILE A 176 5.75 -0.22 12.53
C ILE A 176 5.91 -0.55 14.01
N ASN A 177 5.18 -1.55 14.50
CA ASN A 177 5.17 -1.96 15.91
C ASN A 177 4.97 -0.77 16.88
N ASN A 178 3.97 0.09 16.64
CA ASN A 178 3.63 1.32 17.36
C ASN A 178 4.65 2.48 17.26
N ILE A 179 5.67 2.36 16.41
CA ILE A 179 6.66 3.40 16.18
C ILE A 179 6.31 4.10 14.88
N GLU A 180 6.09 5.42 14.93
CA GLU A 180 5.85 6.24 13.75
C GLU A 180 7.11 6.31 12.90
N VAL A 181 6.97 6.04 11.62
CA VAL A 181 8.04 6.19 10.63
C VAL A 181 8.01 7.61 10.07
N TYR A 182 9.10 8.33 10.27
CA TYR A 182 9.25 9.65 9.68
C TYR A 182 9.54 9.52 8.19
N ARG A 183 8.79 10.24 7.34
CA ARG A 183 8.92 10.20 5.87
C ARG A 183 8.95 8.76 5.29
N PRO A 184 7.88 8.00 5.44
CA PRO A 184 7.81 6.62 4.95
C PRO A 184 7.90 6.51 3.42
N PHE A 185 7.55 7.59 2.71
CA PHE A 185 7.63 7.73 1.27
C PHE A 185 8.70 8.74 0.89
N LEU A 186 9.47 8.46 -0.14
CA LEU A 186 10.44 9.38 -0.69
C LEU A 186 9.71 10.49 -1.47
N VAL A 187 9.97 11.73 -1.12
CA VAL A 187 9.45 12.88 -1.86
C VAL A 187 10.41 13.17 -2.99
N ARG A 188 10.02 12.82 -4.21
CA ARG A 188 10.85 12.96 -5.38
C ARG A 188 10.18 13.82 -6.46
N SER A 189 11.02 14.51 -7.23
CA SER A 189 10.63 15.20 -8.45
C SER A 189 10.83 14.37 -9.73
N GLY A 190 11.25 13.12 -9.63
CA GLY A 190 11.54 12.25 -10.77
C GLY A 190 10.50 11.16 -11.03
N GLN A 191 10.73 10.38 -12.10
CA GLN A 191 9.76 9.39 -12.62
C GLN A 191 9.66 8.12 -11.79
N GLN A 192 10.59 7.85 -10.86
CA GLN A 192 10.60 6.61 -10.09
C GLN A 192 11.06 6.81 -8.65
N GLU A 193 10.42 6.06 -7.75
CA GLU A 193 10.79 5.94 -6.34
C GLU A 193 11.61 4.68 -6.07
N GLY A 194 12.41 4.74 -5.00
CA GLY A 194 13.13 3.58 -4.48
C GLY A 194 12.24 2.58 -3.74
N LEU A 195 12.87 1.75 -2.91
CA LEU A 195 12.16 0.84 -2.03
C LEU A 195 11.44 1.60 -0.92
N SER A 196 10.19 1.26 -0.68
CA SER A 196 9.47 1.68 0.53
C SER A 196 10.16 1.11 1.77
N ILE A 197 10.00 1.79 2.92
CA ILE A 197 10.54 1.31 4.19
C ILE A 197 9.93 -0.03 4.64
N ILE A 198 8.76 -0.40 4.12
CA ILE A 198 8.06 -1.62 4.52
C ILE A 198 8.60 -2.81 3.74
N ASN A 199 9.21 -3.77 4.45
CA ASN A 199 9.61 -5.04 3.85
C ASN A 199 8.46 -6.06 3.98
N PRO A 200 7.77 -6.44 2.89
CA PRO A 200 6.60 -7.32 2.95
C PRO A 200 6.92 -8.72 3.50
N ASP A 201 8.16 -9.21 3.39
CA ASP A 201 8.55 -10.53 3.91
C ASP A 201 8.59 -10.56 5.45
N MET A 202 8.79 -9.41 6.08
CA MET A 202 8.81 -9.25 7.54
C MET A 202 7.45 -8.93 8.14
N VAL A 203 6.42 -8.63 7.33
CA VAL A 203 5.10 -8.20 7.80
C VAL A 203 4.25 -9.39 8.22
N GLN A 204 3.66 -9.33 9.43
CA GLN A 204 2.67 -10.27 9.94
C GLN A 204 1.25 -9.81 9.64
N SER A 205 0.93 -8.55 9.96
CA SER A 205 -0.39 -7.97 9.72
C SER A 205 -0.28 -6.50 9.37
N VAL A 206 -1.26 -6.01 8.62
CA VAL A 206 -1.39 -4.63 8.21
C VAL A 206 -2.77 -4.14 8.61
N GLY A 207 -2.81 -3.13 9.46
CA GLY A 207 -4.02 -2.39 9.80
C GLY A 207 -4.09 -1.11 8.95
N PHE A 208 -5.19 -0.90 8.23
CA PHE A 208 -5.38 0.26 7.40
C PHE A 208 -6.68 1.00 7.71
N SER A 209 -6.61 2.33 7.81
CA SER A 209 -7.77 3.19 8.04
C SER A 209 -7.76 4.38 7.10
N THR A 210 -8.84 4.58 6.35
CA THR A 210 -9.05 5.67 5.38
C THR A 210 -9.69 6.93 5.96
N GLY A 211 -9.64 7.10 7.27
CA GLY A 211 -10.20 8.24 8.01
C GLY A 211 -10.96 7.81 9.26
N GLY A 212 -11.31 8.75 10.11
CA GLY A 212 -11.95 8.44 11.39
C GLY A 212 -11.09 7.57 12.31
N PHE A 213 -9.75 7.59 12.15
CA PHE A 213 -8.81 6.77 12.92
C PHE A 213 -8.62 7.31 14.35
N GLU A 214 -8.22 6.42 15.25
CA GLU A 214 -8.10 6.64 16.67
C GLU A 214 -7.09 7.72 17.07
N ALA A 215 -7.20 8.27 18.31
CA ALA A 215 -6.32 9.33 18.82
C ALA A 215 -4.86 8.91 18.99
N LYS A 216 -4.58 7.60 19.10
CA LYS A 216 -3.19 7.07 19.17
C LYS A 216 -2.38 7.36 17.91
N TYR A 217 -3.03 7.48 16.74
CA TYR A 217 -2.39 7.84 15.48
C TYR A 217 -2.33 9.36 15.34
N GLY A 218 -1.14 9.90 15.07
CA GLY A 218 -0.85 11.34 15.12
C GLY A 218 -0.90 12.03 13.77
N ASP A 219 -1.06 13.29 13.84
CA ASP A 219 -0.68 14.41 12.97
C ASP A 219 -0.70 14.16 11.44
N LYS A 220 -1.72 13.44 10.95
CA LYS A 220 -2.04 13.23 9.54
C LYS A 220 -3.53 13.34 9.31
N MET A 221 -3.92 13.76 8.07
CA MET A 221 -5.30 14.11 7.76
C MET A 221 -6.03 13.04 6.93
N SER A 222 -5.32 12.05 6.35
CA SER A 222 -5.97 11.16 5.39
C SER A 222 -6.02 9.70 5.81
N SER A 223 -4.92 9.08 6.19
CA SER A 223 -4.94 7.67 6.59
C SER A 223 -3.93 7.32 7.68
N ALA A 224 -4.15 6.14 8.28
CA ALA A 224 -3.19 5.49 9.16
C ALA A 224 -2.96 4.05 8.69
N LEU A 225 -1.70 3.69 8.49
CA LEU A 225 -1.21 2.36 8.16
C LEU A 225 -0.41 1.83 9.35
N ASP A 226 -0.89 0.78 10.00
CA ASP A 226 -0.30 0.18 11.20
C ASP A 226 0.22 -1.22 10.88
N ILE A 227 1.51 -1.42 10.95
CA ILE A 227 2.20 -2.62 10.53
C ILE A 227 2.78 -3.33 11.74
N THR A 228 2.51 -4.62 11.82
CA THR A 228 3.13 -5.51 12.80
C THR A 228 4.11 -6.44 12.10
N TYR A 229 5.36 -6.49 12.57
CA TYR A 229 6.37 -7.40 12.06
C TYR A 229 6.24 -8.80 12.65
N LYS A 230 6.65 -9.81 11.87
CA LYS A 230 6.57 -11.23 12.22
C LYS A 230 7.41 -11.57 13.45
N ARG A 231 6.81 -12.39 14.33
CA ARG A 231 7.49 -13.13 15.38
C ARG A 231 7.31 -14.61 15.09
N PRO A 232 8.23 -15.23 14.34
CA PRO A 232 8.09 -16.61 13.93
C PRO A 232 8.05 -17.54 15.15
N LYS A 233 7.23 -18.58 15.10
CA LYS A 233 7.15 -19.62 16.14
C LYS A 233 8.18 -20.73 15.91
N ARG A 234 8.73 -20.84 14.70
CA ARG A 234 9.78 -21.77 14.26
C ARG A 234 10.71 -21.05 13.29
N THR A 235 11.92 -21.56 13.15
CA THR A 235 12.86 -21.02 12.16
C THR A 235 12.31 -21.23 10.76
N GLU A 236 12.33 -20.17 9.96
CA GLU A 236 11.80 -20.12 8.60
C GLU A 236 12.67 -19.20 7.74
N ALA A 237 12.74 -19.46 6.46
CA ALA A 237 13.44 -18.61 5.52
C ALA A 237 12.72 -18.59 4.16
N SER A 238 12.90 -17.53 3.40
CA SER A 238 12.46 -17.48 2.02
C SER A 238 13.45 -16.71 1.14
N LEU A 239 13.53 -17.11 -0.10
CA LEU A 239 14.29 -16.47 -1.16
C LEU A 239 13.37 -16.22 -2.35
N THR A 240 13.32 -15.00 -2.84
CA THR A 240 12.58 -14.64 -4.06
C THR A 240 13.52 -13.96 -5.05
N ALA A 241 13.50 -14.41 -6.28
CA ALA A 241 14.21 -13.78 -7.40
C ALA A 241 13.24 -13.52 -8.56
N SER A 242 13.34 -12.35 -9.17
CA SER A 242 12.54 -11.95 -10.33
C SER A 242 13.37 -11.07 -11.29
N LEU A 243 12.81 -10.76 -12.45
CA LEU A 243 13.46 -9.81 -13.39
C LEU A 243 13.53 -8.37 -12.80
N LEU A 244 12.73 -8.06 -11.76
CA LEU A 244 12.69 -6.75 -11.12
C LEU A 244 13.61 -6.66 -9.89
N GLY A 245 14.16 -7.78 -9.41
CA GLY A 245 15.03 -7.82 -8.25
C GLY A 245 15.00 -9.13 -7.48
N ALA A 246 15.54 -9.11 -6.26
CA ALA A 246 15.62 -10.28 -5.38
C ALA A 246 15.37 -9.88 -3.93
N SER A 247 14.79 -10.78 -3.14
CA SER A 247 14.67 -10.65 -1.69
C SER A 247 15.05 -11.92 -0.96
N ALA A 248 15.55 -11.77 0.27
CA ALA A 248 15.86 -12.85 1.17
C ALA A 248 15.30 -12.52 2.56
N TYR A 249 14.66 -13.48 3.18
CA TYR A 249 14.12 -13.40 4.53
C TYR A 249 14.63 -14.57 5.36
N LEU A 250 15.00 -14.30 6.62
CA LEU A 250 15.38 -15.30 7.61
C LEU A 250 14.74 -14.95 8.95
N GLY A 251 13.91 -15.83 9.46
CA GLY A 251 13.31 -15.76 10.79
C GLY A 251 13.83 -16.89 11.69
N ILE A 252 14.53 -16.54 12.76
CA ILE A 252 15.04 -17.47 13.77
C ILE A 252 14.12 -17.39 14.99
N ALA A 253 13.68 -18.54 15.48
CA ALA A 253 12.79 -18.63 16.63
C ALA A 253 13.36 -19.52 17.73
N SER A 254 13.24 -19.03 18.96
CA SER A 254 13.50 -19.78 20.20
C SER A 254 12.38 -19.46 21.21
N LYS A 255 12.30 -20.18 22.31
CA LYS A 255 11.24 -20.00 23.33
C LYS A 255 11.13 -18.56 23.87
N LYS A 256 12.23 -17.84 23.95
CA LYS A 256 12.29 -16.47 24.52
C LYS A 256 12.77 -15.41 23.54
N PHE A 257 13.12 -15.80 22.33
CA PHE A 257 13.83 -14.95 21.41
C PHE A 257 13.37 -15.21 19.97
N THR A 258 13.07 -14.16 19.25
CA THR A 258 12.84 -14.20 17.80
C THR A 258 13.70 -13.15 17.13
N TRP A 259 14.30 -13.49 16.00
CA TRP A 259 15.13 -12.59 15.22
C TRP A 259 14.81 -12.77 13.75
N THR A 260 14.26 -11.74 13.14
CA THR A 260 13.91 -11.72 11.72
C THR A 260 14.81 -10.75 10.99
N ASN A 261 15.23 -11.15 9.80
CA ASN A 261 16.09 -10.36 8.91
C ASN A 261 15.53 -10.40 7.50
N GLY A 262 15.57 -9.28 6.82
CA GLY A 262 15.16 -9.16 5.43
C GLY A 262 16.15 -8.32 4.65
N VAL A 263 16.55 -8.79 3.48
CA VAL A 263 17.36 -8.05 2.51
C VAL A 263 16.58 -7.96 1.22
N ARG A 264 16.51 -6.78 0.62
CA ARG A 264 15.90 -6.59 -0.71
C ARG A 264 16.87 -5.85 -1.62
N TYR A 265 16.99 -6.36 -2.82
CA TYR A 265 17.62 -5.67 -3.94
C TYR A 265 16.60 -5.52 -5.06
N LYS A 266 16.45 -4.30 -5.59
CA LYS A 266 15.51 -3.99 -6.66
C LYS A 266 16.22 -3.21 -7.76
N THR A 267 15.95 -3.58 -9.00
CA THR A 267 16.36 -2.83 -10.18
C THR A 267 15.19 -2.81 -11.17
N ASN A 268 14.65 -1.64 -11.43
CA ASN A 268 13.53 -1.49 -12.36
C ASN A 268 14.05 -1.17 -13.80
N ARG A 269 15.31 -1.44 -14.09
CA ARG A 269 15.90 -1.15 -15.41
C ARG A 269 15.09 -1.75 -16.55
N TYR A 270 14.66 -3.00 -16.40
CA TYR A 270 13.83 -3.69 -17.38
C TYR A 270 12.44 -3.01 -17.55
N LEU A 271 11.80 -2.63 -16.45
CA LEU A 271 10.50 -1.98 -16.48
C LEU A 271 10.59 -0.56 -17.08
N LEU A 272 11.59 0.21 -16.68
CA LEU A 272 11.83 1.56 -17.19
C LEU A 272 12.25 1.58 -18.67
N GLY A 273 12.89 0.54 -19.18
CA GLY A 273 13.21 0.39 -20.61
C GLY A 273 11.96 0.32 -21.50
N SER A 274 10.77 0.11 -20.95
CA SER A 274 9.49 0.15 -21.69
C SER A 274 8.86 1.53 -21.76
N LEU A 275 9.39 2.52 -21.05
CA LEU A 275 8.90 3.90 -21.12
C LEU A 275 9.13 4.46 -22.51
N GLN A 276 8.20 5.32 -22.96
CA GLN A 276 8.41 6.08 -24.21
C GLN A 276 9.49 7.15 -24.05
N THR A 277 9.73 7.63 -22.82
CA THR A 277 10.90 8.45 -22.48
C THR A 277 12.13 7.56 -22.53
N LYS A 278 12.77 7.49 -23.71
CA LYS A 278 13.96 6.70 -23.89
C LYS A 278 15.11 7.26 -23.05
N GLY A 279 15.89 6.38 -22.48
CA GLY A 279 17.05 6.73 -21.70
C GLY A 279 17.73 5.51 -21.07
N GLU A 280 18.98 5.65 -20.74
CA GLU A 280 19.70 4.64 -20.00
C GLU A 280 19.40 4.80 -18.51
N TYR A 281 18.50 3.95 -18.01
CA TYR A 281 18.11 3.90 -16.61
C TYR A 281 18.97 2.89 -15.85
N LYS A 282 19.63 3.35 -14.77
CA LYS A 282 20.44 2.49 -13.89
C LYS A 282 20.00 2.63 -12.43
N PRO A 283 18.76 2.24 -12.08
CA PRO A 283 18.32 2.21 -10.70
C PRO A 283 18.95 1.04 -9.95
N SER A 284 19.37 1.28 -8.72
CA SER A 284 19.85 0.27 -7.80
C SER A 284 19.39 0.59 -6.40
N PHE A 285 18.47 -0.21 -5.87
CA PHE A 285 17.87 -0.04 -4.56
C PHE A 285 18.20 -1.24 -3.70
N LEU A 286 18.80 -0.99 -2.54
CA LEU A 286 19.19 -2.02 -1.58
C LEU A 286 18.69 -1.63 -0.19
N ASP A 287 18.02 -2.54 0.50
CA ASP A 287 17.74 -2.37 1.92
C ASP A 287 18.03 -3.64 2.72
N TYR A 288 18.40 -3.42 3.98
CA TYR A 288 18.51 -4.44 5.01
C TYR A 288 17.68 -4.03 6.20
N GLN A 289 16.85 -4.94 6.67
CA GLN A 289 16.02 -4.75 7.86
C GLN A 289 16.20 -5.90 8.83
N THR A 290 16.15 -5.58 10.12
CA THR A 290 16.22 -6.56 11.20
C THR A 290 15.19 -6.23 12.27
N TYR A 291 14.53 -7.25 12.81
CA TYR A 291 13.65 -7.13 13.96
C TYR A 291 13.97 -8.24 14.96
N LEU A 292 14.30 -7.82 16.16
CA LEU A 292 14.66 -8.69 17.26
C LEU A 292 13.63 -8.49 18.37
N SER A 293 13.05 -9.58 18.87
CA SER A 293 12.14 -9.59 20.00
C SER A 293 12.64 -10.59 21.05
N TRP A 294 12.91 -10.10 22.24
CA TRP A 294 13.42 -10.88 23.36
C TRP A 294 12.52 -10.77 24.58
N GLN A 295 12.05 -11.92 25.08
CA GLN A 295 11.26 -12.06 26.29
C GLN A 295 12.08 -12.74 27.39
N PRO A 296 12.95 -12.01 28.14
CA PRO A 296 13.74 -12.62 29.23
C PRO A 296 12.84 -13.23 30.30
N SER A 297 11.67 -12.67 30.55
CA SER A 297 10.66 -13.18 31.46
C SER A 297 9.24 -12.89 30.95
N LYS A 298 8.20 -13.48 31.58
CA LYS A 298 6.80 -13.16 31.29
C LYS A 298 6.41 -11.69 31.55
N ARG A 299 7.26 -10.93 32.29
CA ARG A 299 7.01 -9.55 32.65
C ARG A 299 7.74 -8.55 31.78
N TRP A 300 8.73 -8.95 31.00
CA TRP A 300 9.56 -8.06 30.20
C TRP A 300 9.63 -8.52 28.75
N GLN A 301 9.45 -7.57 27.84
CA GLN A 301 9.68 -7.74 26.44
C GLN A 301 10.54 -6.60 25.92
N ILE A 302 11.57 -6.91 25.14
CA ILE A 302 12.50 -5.98 24.54
C ILE A 302 12.51 -6.22 23.05
N ASP A 303 12.17 -5.20 22.28
CA ASP A 303 12.11 -5.26 20.84
C ASP A 303 13.08 -4.24 20.22
N PHE A 304 13.82 -4.66 19.20
CA PHE A 304 14.70 -3.80 18.42
C PHE A 304 14.36 -3.91 16.94
N ILE A 305 14.23 -2.77 16.26
CA ILE A 305 14.07 -2.68 14.81
C ILE A 305 15.22 -1.86 14.26
N GLY A 306 15.87 -2.35 13.20
CA GLY A 306 16.88 -1.63 12.45
C GLY A 306 16.59 -1.69 10.95
N ASN A 307 16.84 -0.58 10.25
CA ASN A 307 16.75 -0.49 8.79
C ASN A 307 17.90 0.36 8.26
N ILE A 308 18.51 -0.13 7.18
CA ILE A 308 19.50 0.58 6.37
C ILE A 308 19.04 0.48 4.93
N SER A 309 18.82 1.62 4.28
CA SER A 309 18.41 1.68 2.88
C SER A 309 19.34 2.58 2.09
N ASP A 310 19.79 2.12 0.92
CA ASP A 310 20.65 2.82 -0.01
C ASP A 310 20.04 2.75 -1.42
N ASN A 311 19.47 3.86 -1.87
CA ASN A 311 18.76 3.96 -3.13
C ASN A 311 19.54 4.89 -4.06
N HIS A 312 20.01 4.36 -5.16
CA HIS A 312 20.68 5.10 -6.24
C HIS A 312 19.81 5.10 -7.48
N TYR A 313 19.73 6.24 -8.12
CA TYR A 313 19.08 6.38 -9.40
C TYR A 313 19.98 7.20 -10.32
N ASN A 314 20.42 6.57 -11.40
CA ASN A 314 21.15 7.25 -12.46
C ASN A 314 20.32 7.18 -13.73
N PHE A 315 20.20 8.31 -14.39
CA PHE A 315 19.47 8.44 -15.63
C PHE A 315 20.27 9.26 -16.64
N GLN A 316 20.41 8.75 -17.84
CA GLN A 316 20.90 9.46 -19.01
C GLN A 316 19.76 9.50 -20.03
N PRO A 317 19.19 10.68 -20.32
CA PRO A 317 18.15 10.77 -21.32
C PRO A 317 18.69 10.43 -22.71
N GLU A 318 17.88 9.75 -23.50
CA GLU A 318 18.13 9.49 -24.90
C GLU A 318 17.13 10.28 -25.75
N ASP A 319 17.46 10.50 -27.01
CA ASP A 319 16.61 11.15 -27.97
C ASP A 319 15.27 10.46 -28.07
N ARG A 320 14.21 11.24 -28.12
CA ARG A 320 12.87 10.70 -28.22
C ARG A 320 12.03 11.38 -29.27
N GLU A 321 11.04 10.62 -29.75
CA GLU A 321 10.02 11.11 -30.64
C GLU A 321 8.65 10.68 -30.12
N THR A 322 7.70 11.61 -30.01
CA THR A 322 6.34 11.35 -29.55
C THR A 322 5.35 11.96 -30.55
N ASN A 323 4.40 11.15 -31.03
CA ASN A 323 3.28 11.64 -31.84
C ASN A 323 2.08 11.89 -30.94
N PHE A 324 1.40 13.02 -31.12
CA PHE A 324 0.23 13.43 -30.35
C PHE A 324 -0.71 14.28 -31.19
N GLY A 325 -1.94 14.51 -30.69
CA GLY A 325 -2.97 15.28 -31.40
C GLY A 325 -4.17 14.43 -31.82
N THR A 326 -4.93 14.89 -32.78
CA THR A 326 -6.07 14.17 -33.33
C THR A 326 -5.70 13.42 -34.61
N LEU A 327 -6.53 12.46 -35.06
CA LEU A 327 -6.32 11.73 -36.32
C LEU A 327 -6.18 12.64 -37.55
N GLN A 328 -6.78 13.85 -37.52
CA GLN A 328 -6.72 14.83 -38.60
C GLN A 328 -5.62 15.86 -38.41
N ASN A 329 -4.95 15.87 -37.27
CA ASN A 329 -3.92 16.89 -36.97
C ASN A 329 -2.90 16.24 -36.01
N VAL A 330 -2.08 15.34 -36.57
CA VAL A 330 -1.01 14.67 -35.84
C VAL A 330 0.24 15.52 -35.84
N LYS A 331 0.73 15.81 -34.62
CA LYS A 331 1.99 16.52 -34.39
C LYS A 331 3.06 15.55 -33.92
N LYS A 332 4.27 15.80 -34.37
CA LYS A 332 5.47 15.06 -34.06
C LYS A 332 6.38 15.96 -33.20
N PHE A 333 6.64 15.51 -31.98
CA PHE A 333 7.58 16.13 -31.06
C PHE A 333 8.82 15.28 -30.96
N ARG A 334 9.96 15.83 -31.39
CA ARG A 334 11.28 15.19 -31.30
C ARG A 334 12.17 16.01 -30.39
N VAL A 335 12.86 15.35 -29.46
CA VAL A 335 13.83 15.97 -28.56
C VAL A 335 15.16 15.22 -28.65
N TYR A 336 16.23 15.98 -28.83
CA TYR A 336 17.59 15.51 -28.66
C TYR A 336 18.08 15.92 -27.28
N PHE A 337 18.52 14.94 -26.50
CA PHE A 337 18.96 15.13 -25.12
C PHE A 337 20.45 14.98 -24.97
N ASP A 338 21.02 15.77 -24.04
CA ASP A 338 22.35 15.57 -23.49
C ASP A 338 22.33 15.80 -21.99
N GLY A 339 23.22 15.10 -21.26
CA GLY A 339 23.35 15.26 -19.83
C GLY A 339 23.01 14.02 -19.01
N GLN A 340 22.84 14.21 -17.70
CA GLN A 340 22.60 13.13 -16.75
C GLN A 340 21.90 13.58 -15.48
N GLU A 341 21.20 12.64 -14.85
CA GLU A 341 20.66 12.77 -13.51
C GLU A 341 21.27 11.69 -12.60
N LYS A 342 21.66 12.08 -11.37
CA LYS A 342 22.22 11.17 -10.36
C LYS A 342 21.61 11.50 -9.00
N ASP A 343 20.80 10.61 -8.49
CA ASP A 343 20.14 10.77 -7.19
C ASP A 343 20.60 9.70 -6.22
N LEU A 344 20.71 10.10 -4.96
CA LEU A 344 21.05 9.26 -3.83
C LEU A 344 20.09 9.51 -2.68
N PHE A 345 19.44 8.44 -2.19
CA PHE A 345 18.62 8.48 -0.97
C PHE A 345 19.13 7.41 -0.01
N ARG A 346 19.81 7.83 1.05
CA ARG A 346 20.34 6.93 2.07
C ARG A 346 19.65 7.15 3.40
N THR A 347 19.03 6.09 3.92
CA THR A 347 18.24 6.16 5.14
C THR A 347 18.73 5.16 6.18
N TYR A 348 18.83 5.61 7.42
CA TYR A 348 19.08 4.81 8.61
C TYR A 348 17.92 4.99 9.57
N PHE A 349 17.35 3.91 10.03
CA PHE A 349 16.32 3.91 11.04
C PHE A 349 16.63 2.85 12.09
N GLY A 350 16.50 3.22 13.35
CA GLY A 350 16.65 2.31 14.48
C GLY A 350 15.66 2.62 15.58
N SER A 351 15.12 1.58 16.21
CA SER A 351 14.25 1.76 17.38
C SER A 351 14.45 0.66 18.42
N LEU A 352 14.32 1.03 19.68
CA LEU A 352 14.33 0.14 20.83
C LEU A 352 13.04 0.34 21.62
N SER A 353 12.33 -0.73 21.89
CA SER A 353 11.11 -0.74 22.68
C SER A 353 11.28 -1.67 23.88
N ILE A 354 10.99 -1.19 25.08
CA ILE A 354 11.02 -1.95 26.33
C ILE A 354 9.61 -1.93 26.90
N THR A 355 8.96 -3.08 26.93
CA THR A 355 7.61 -3.25 27.48
C THR A 355 7.67 -4.02 28.77
N ARG A 356 7.05 -3.49 29.82
CA ARG A 356 6.86 -4.12 31.11
C ARG A 356 5.41 -4.47 31.32
N HIS A 357 5.09 -5.75 31.42
CA HIS A 357 3.79 -6.26 31.82
C HIS A 357 3.65 -6.16 33.35
N LEU A 358 3.05 -5.07 33.83
CA LEU A 358 2.85 -4.84 35.28
C LEU A 358 1.83 -5.80 35.87
N SER A 359 0.80 -6.10 35.09
CA SER A 359 -0.25 -7.09 35.41
C SER A 359 -0.77 -7.70 34.08
N PRO A 360 -1.61 -8.75 34.13
CA PRO A 360 -2.29 -9.26 32.91
C PRO A 360 -3.16 -8.22 32.19
N ARG A 361 -3.42 -7.08 32.82
CA ARG A 361 -4.30 -6.01 32.33
C ARG A 361 -3.56 -4.71 32.06
N THR A 362 -2.28 -4.59 32.43
CA THR A 362 -1.55 -3.31 32.38
C THR A 362 -0.18 -3.49 31.78
N ASP A 363 0.05 -2.80 30.67
CA ASP A 363 1.34 -2.74 29.98
C ASP A 363 1.87 -1.31 29.97
N VAL A 364 3.16 -1.16 30.27
CA VAL A 364 3.88 0.10 30.12
C VAL A 364 5.04 -0.12 29.15
N SER A 365 5.14 0.72 28.13
CA SER A 365 6.18 0.61 27.09
C SER A 365 6.94 1.92 26.95
N LEU A 366 8.26 1.83 26.93
CA LEU A 366 9.15 2.92 26.59
C LEU A 366 9.78 2.62 25.22
N LEU A 367 9.57 3.52 24.26
CA LEU A 367 10.05 3.38 22.88
C LEU A 367 10.99 4.55 22.57
N ALA A 368 12.21 4.23 22.12
CA ALA A 368 13.14 5.20 21.59
C ALA A 368 13.39 4.92 20.11
N SER A 369 13.39 5.94 19.27
CA SER A 369 13.69 5.78 17.85
C SER A 369 14.59 6.90 17.33
N ALA A 370 15.37 6.58 16.30
CA ALA A 370 16.20 7.53 15.57
C ALA A 370 16.08 7.25 14.07
N PHE A 371 15.83 8.31 13.32
CA PHE A 371 15.74 8.33 11.87
C PHE A 371 16.76 9.32 11.32
N SER A 372 17.50 8.94 10.29
CA SER A 372 18.43 9.82 9.59
C SER A 372 18.34 9.54 8.09
N THR A 373 18.12 10.57 7.29
CA THR A 373 18.17 10.46 5.82
C THR A 373 19.10 11.50 5.23
N ARG A 374 19.79 11.13 4.15
CA ARG A 374 20.52 12.00 3.25
C ARG A 374 19.94 11.85 1.87
N GLU A 375 19.52 12.95 1.29
CA GLU A 375 18.94 13.03 -0.04
C GLU A 375 19.81 13.94 -0.89
N GLN A 376 20.13 13.50 -2.09
CA GLN A 376 20.88 14.26 -3.07
C GLN A 376 20.20 14.06 -4.42
N GLU A 377 19.77 15.15 -5.02
CA GLU A 377 19.25 15.17 -6.39
C GLU A 377 20.17 16.07 -7.20
N ARG A 378 20.79 15.53 -8.24
CA ARG A 378 21.75 16.24 -9.06
C ARG A 378 21.50 15.91 -10.51
N TYR A 379 21.15 16.92 -11.28
CA TYR A 379 21.02 16.75 -12.72
C TYR A 379 21.58 17.94 -13.47
N ASP A 380 22.09 17.68 -14.66
CA ASP A 380 22.40 18.59 -15.72
C ASP A 380 21.80 17.97 -16.97
N ILE A 381 20.75 18.56 -17.50
CA ILE A 381 20.01 18.06 -18.65
C ILE A 381 19.80 19.21 -19.62
N GLN A 382 20.23 19.01 -20.86
CA GLN A 382 19.97 19.88 -22.00
C GLN A 382 19.07 19.14 -22.98
N GLY A 383 18.09 19.84 -23.55
CA GLY A 383 17.23 19.29 -24.57
C GLY A 383 17.06 20.29 -25.72
N GLN A 384 17.20 19.80 -26.96
CA GLN A 384 16.82 20.54 -28.17
C GLN A 384 15.62 19.87 -28.78
N TYR A 385 14.53 20.57 -29.01
CA TYR A 385 13.30 19.98 -29.51
C TYR A 385 12.87 20.57 -30.85
N TRP A 386 12.16 19.74 -31.62
CA TRP A 386 11.45 20.08 -32.84
C TRP A 386 9.99 19.66 -32.70
N LEU A 387 9.10 20.61 -33.02
CA LEU A 387 7.68 20.35 -33.14
C LEU A 387 7.30 20.48 -34.61
N THR A 388 6.85 19.38 -35.23
CA THR A 388 6.46 19.35 -36.64
C THR A 388 5.05 18.87 -36.84
N GLN A 389 4.35 19.33 -37.84
CA GLN A 389 3.08 18.74 -38.27
C GLN A 389 3.34 17.56 -39.18
N THR A 390 2.75 16.40 -38.89
CA THR A 390 3.08 15.16 -39.59
C THR A 390 2.63 15.17 -41.04
N GLU A 391 1.46 15.75 -41.35
CA GLU A 391 0.89 15.74 -42.69
C GLU A 391 1.63 16.68 -43.65
N THR A 392 1.99 17.85 -43.18
CA THR A 392 2.62 18.90 -44.02
C THR A 392 4.13 18.91 -43.91
N SER A 393 4.69 18.17 -42.92
CA SER A 393 6.11 18.26 -42.53
C SER A 393 6.55 19.68 -42.15
N GLU A 394 5.60 20.58 -41.87
CA GLU A 394 5.85 21.94 -41.47
C GLU A 394 6.48 22.00 -40.07
N ASN A 395 7.52 22.79 -39.93
CA ASN A 395 8.19 22.97 -38.63
C ASN A 395 7.44 24.05 -37.83
N LEU A 396 6.73 23.62 -36.78
CA LEU A 396 5.90 24.47 -35.93
C LEU A 396 6.68 25.12 -34.79
N GLY A 397 7.81 24.53 -34.39
CA GLY A 397 8.62 25.06 -33.30
C GLY A 397 9.93 24.35 -33.13
N VAL A 398 10.96 25.13 -32.79
CA VAL A 398 12.29 24.67 -32.42
C VAL A 398 12.70 25.39 -31.15
N GLY A 399 13.25 24.68 -30.19
CA GLY A 399 13.70 25.29 -28.94
C GLY A 399 14.76 24.51 -28.23
N THR A 400 15.44 25.19 -27.32
CA THR A 400 16.47 24.62 -26.45
C THR A 400 16.17 24.97 -25.01
N TYR A 401 16.36 24.00 -24.11
CA TYR A 401 16.32 24.24 -22.68
C TYR A 401 17.51 23.56 -22.00
N MET A 402 17.88 24.11 -20.85
CA MET A 402 18.91 23.53 -19.98
C MET A 402 18.44 23.61 -18.53
N GLN A 403 18.47 22.50 -17.85
CA GLN A 403 18.07 22.38 -16.44
C GLN A 403 19.27 21.91 -15.61
N HIS A 404 19.48 22.57 -14.47
CA HIS A 404 20.52 22.23 -13.50
C HIS A 404 19.94 22.18 -12.11
N SER A 405 20.31 21.14 -11.34
CA SER A 405 20.00 21.05 -9.93
C SER A 405 21.15 20.44 -9.14
N ARG A 406 21.32 20.97 -7.93
CA ARG A 406 22.22 20.48 -6.87
C ARG A 406 21.48 20.60 -5.55
N ASP A 407 20.63 19.63 -5.26
CA ASP A 407 19.81 19.63 -4.08
C ASP A 407 20.31 18.62 -3.06
N TYR A 408 20.55 19.11 -1.86
CA TYR A 408 21.03 18.33 -0.73
C TYR A 408 20.11 18.54 0.46
N LEU A 409 19.55 17.47 0.97
CA LEU A 409 18.75 17.48 2.19
C LEU A 409 19.28 16.43 3.17
N LYS A 410 19.42 16.83 4.44
CA LYS A 410 19.70 15.92 5.54
C LYS A 410 18.67 16.13 6.62
N ALA A 411 17.93 15.07 6.96
CA ALA A 411 16.97 15.09 8.05
C ALA A 411 17.36 14.07 9.12
N ASN A 412 17.35 14.51 10.40
CA ASN A 412 17.55 13.67 11.57
C ASN A 412 16.37 13.88 12.51
N VAL A 413 15.70 12.79 12.89
CA VAL A 413 14.60 12.82 13.84
C VAL A 413 14.85 11.80 14.94
N LYS A 414 14.82 12.25 16.20
CA LYS A 414 14.91 11.38 17.37
C LYS A 414 13.63 11.48 18.17
N SER A 415 13.11 10.35 18.62
CA SER A 415 11.85 10.30 19.36
C SER A 415 11.97 9.40 20.58
N LEU A 416 11.37 9.85 21.69
CA LEU A 416 11.16 9.06 22.90
C LEU A 416 9.67 9.06 23.22
N LYS A 417 9.07 7.88 23.33
CA LYS A 417 7.62 7.68 23.55
C LYS A 417 7.39 6.79 24.74
N LEU A 418 6.57 7.23 25.69
CA LEU A 418 6.04 6.44 26.78
C LEU A 418 4.59 6.08 26.47
N MET A 419 4.23 4.81 26.61
CA MET A 419 2.86 4.30 26.38
C MET A 419 2.37 3.54 27.60
N LEU A 420 1.09 3.71 27.91
CA LEU A 420 0.35 2.97 28.91
C LEU A 420 -0.87 2.34 28.25
N GLN A 421 -1.06 1.04 28.44
CA GLN A 421 -2.29 0.32 28.07
C GLN A 421 -2.87 -0.34 29.31
N HIS A 422 -4.15 -0.09 29.59
CA HIS A 422 -4.83 -0.65 30.75
C HIS A 422 -6.22 -1.16 30.38
N ARG A 423 -6.53 -2.41 30.77
CA ARG A 423 -7.86 -3.02 30.59
C ARG A 423 -8.58 -3.07 31.92
N MET A 424 -9.71 -2.38 32.01
CA MET A 424 -10.55 -2.31 33.21
C MET A 424 -11.99 -2.71 32.87
N GLY A 425 -12.36 -3.95 33.10
CA GLY A 425 -13.67 -4.48 32.76
C GLY A 425 -13.99 -4.33 31.28
N LYS A 426 -14.96 -3.47 30.96
CA LYS A 426 -15.40 -3.19 29.57
C LYS A 426 -14.63 -2.07 28.87
N HIS A 427 -13.66 -1.47 29.55
CA HIS A 427 -12.84 -0.36 29.09
C HIS A 427 -11.42 -0.82 28.73
N LYS A 428 -10.90 -0.29 27.64
CA LYS A 428 -9.49 -0.39 27.26
C LYS A 428 -8.94 1.02 27.09
N ILE A 429 -8.15 1.44 28.05
CA ILE A 429 -7.55 2.78 28.10
C ILE A 429 -6.14 2.70 27.50
N ASP A 430 -5.88 3.53 26.52
CA ASP A 430 -4.56 3.69 25.88
C ASP A 430 -4.13 5.15 26.02
N GLY A 431 -2.91 5.37 26.54
CA GLY A 431 -2.33 6.70 26.66
C GLY A 431 -0.88 6.72 26.22
N GLY A 432 -0.41 7.87 25.73
CA GLY A 432 0.97 8.03 25.29
C GLY A 432 1.46 9.47 25.39
N LEU A 433 2.76 9.59 25.66
CA LEU A 433 3.51 10.85 25.65
C LEU A 433 4.74 10.69 24.79
N THR A 434 4.95 11.58 23.83
CA THR A 434 6.06 11.53 22.87
C THR A 434 6.82 12.86 22.89
N TYR A 435 8.14 12.78 22.93
CA TYR A 435 9.04 13.90 22.71
C TYR A 435 9.89 13.64 21.48
N LYS A 436 9.87 14.57 20.49
CA LYS A 436 10.63 14.48 19.26
C LYS A 436 11.58 15.67 19.11
N ILE A 437 12.75 15.42 18.54
CA ILE A 437 13.72 16.42 18.11
C ILE A 437 13.87 16.26 16.59
N GLU A 438 13.60 17.34 15.87
CA GLU A 438 13.63 17.39 14.40
C GLU A 438 14.74 18.35 13.96
N GLN A 439 15.66 17.85 13.13
CA GLN A 439 16.74 18.64 12.55
C GLN A 439 16.76 18.38 11.04
N VAL A 440 16.48 19.42 10.24
CA VAL A 440 16.52 19.35 8.78
C VAL A 440 17.45 20.43 8.27
N ARG A 441 18.38 20.05 7.40
CA ARG A 441 19.29 20.95 6.69
C ARG A 441 19.10 20.80 5.20
N GLU A 442 18.94 21.92 4.52
CA GLU A 442 18.79 22.01 3.10
C GLU A 442 19.87 22.92 2.50
N ASN A 443 20.36 22.52 1.33
CA ASN A 443 21.19 23.35 0.48
C ASN A 443 20.82 23.04 -0.97
N SER A 444 20.07 23.95 -1.60
CA SER A 444 19.54 23.77 -2.96
C SER A 444 20.01 24.88 -3.86
N THR A 445 20.44 24.53 -5.06
CA THR A 445 20.77 25.43 -6.15
C THR A 445 20.18 24.88 -7.43
N GLU A 446 19.19 25.55 -7.96
CA GLU A 446 18.52 25.16 -9.19
C GLU A 446 18.54 26.32 -10.18
N TYR A 447 18.68 26.05 -11.47
CA TYR A 447 18.45 27.03 -12.52
C TYR A 447 17.96 26.38 -13.81
N GLU A 448 17.23 27.15 -14.58
CA GLU A 448 16.69 26.73 -15.87
C GLU A 448 16.86 27.85 -16.90
N TYR A 449 17.43 27.47 -18.03
CA TYR A 449 17.52 28.30 -19.23
C TYR A 449 16.58 27.76 -20.29
N ARG A 450 15.89 28.66 -20.98
CA ARG A 450 15.06 28.35 -22.15
C ARG A 450 15.18 29.43 -23.20
N ASP A 451 15.04 29.07 -24.47
CA ASP A 451 14.84 30.01 -25.56
C ASP A 451 13.34 30.11 -25.89
N SER A 452 12.75 29.09 -26.51
CA SER A 452 11.32 29.04 -26.88
C SER A 452 10.59 27.84 -26.30
N ALA A 453 11.26 27.03 -25.53
CA ALA A 453 10.67 25.84 -24.91
C ALA A 453 9.86 26.15 -23.66
N GLY A 454 8.66 26.52 -23.82
CA GLY A 454 7.76 26.86 -22.73
C GLY A 454 6.91 28.06 -23.08
N TYR A 455 5.72 28.04 -22.62
CA TYR A 455 4.72 28.92 -23.17
C TYR A 455 4.78 30.36 -22.68
N ASN A 456 5.57 30.73 -21.75
CA ASN A 456 5.70 32.11 -21.26
C ASN A 456 7.02 32.77 -21.64
N VAL A 457 7.81 32.14 -22.50
CA VAL A 457 9.07 32.70 -22.96
C VAL A 457 8.89 33.19 -24.41
N PRO A 458 8.89 34.47 -24.68
CA PRO A 458 8.84 34.98 -26.04
C PRO A 458 10.03 34.46 -26.82
N HIS A 459 9.82 34.07 -28.06
CA HIS A 459 10.94 33.75 -28.97
C HIS A 459 11.76 35.01 -29.24
N THR A 460 12.95 35.09 -28.73
CA THR A 460 13.80 36.30 -28.74
C THR A 460 15.08 36.14 -29.54
N GLY A 461 15.16 35.16 -30.41
CA GLY A 461 16.36 34.92 -31.20
C GLY A 461 17.22 33.74 -30.70
N ARG A 462 18.55 33.89 -30.74
CA ARG A 462 19.53 32.78 -30.57
C ARG A 462 19.96 32.54 -29.14
N ASP A 463 19.53 33.36 -28.18
CA ASP A 463 20.07 33.35 -26.82
C ASP A 463 19.18 32.59 -25.87
N LEU A 464 19.76 31.64 -25.13
CA LEU A 464 19.14 31.02 -23.99
C LEU A 464 18.98 32.01 -22.83
N ARG A 465 17.77 32.14 -22.29
CA ARG A 465 17.48 33.01 -21.14
C ARG A 465 17.27 32.22 -19.89
N MET A 466 17.84 32.70 -18.80
CA MET A 466 17.53 32.17 -17.49
C MET A 466 16.11 32.57 -17.11
N ILE A 467 15.20 31.59 -17.05
CA ILE A 467 13.79 31.79 -16.70
C ILE A 467 13.51 31.44 -15.24
N TYR A 468 14.37 30.69 -14.62
CA TYR A 468 14.24 30.26 -13.24
C TYR A 468 15.60 30.09 -12.60
N ALA A 469 15.74 30.58 -11.37
CA ALA A 469 16.87 30.31 -10.52
C ALA A 469 16.37 30.25 -9.06
N LEU A 470 16.78 29.19 -8.32
CA LEU A 470 16.46 29.02 -6.91
C LEU A 470 17.73 28.83 -6.10
N ARG A 471 17.81 29.52 -4.98
CA ARG A 471 18.82 29.27 -3.94
C ARG A 471 18.12 29.11 -2.59
N ALA A 472 18.39 27.99 -1.93
CA ALA A 472 17.91 27.73 -0.58
C ALA A 472 19.06 27.21 0.30
N LYS A 473 19.25 27.82 1.46
CA LYS A 473 20.17 27.34 2.49
C LYS A 473 19.48 27.49 3.84
N ASN A 474 18.81 26.43 4.24
CA ASN A 474 17.90 26.46 5.38
C ASN A 474 18.28 25.42 6.43
N GLU A 475 18.02 25.76 7.70
CA GLU A 475 18.14 24.86 8.82
C GLU A 475 16.90 24.94 9.70
N LEU A 476 16.22 23.81 9.89
CA LEU A 476 15.11 23.67 10.81
C LEU A 476 15.60 22.88 12.02
N ASN A 477 15.52 23.47 13.21
CA ASN A 477 15.77 22.82 14.49
C ASN A 477 14.52 22.99 15.35
N ALA A 478 13.77 21.92 15.55
CA ALA A 478 12.49 21.97 16.25
C ALA A 478 12.33 20.83 17.26
N LYS A 479 11.51 21.10 18.27
CA LYS A 479 11.09 20.13 19.28
C LYS A 479 9.59 19.97 19.19
N ARG A 480 9.11 18.75 19.34
CA ARG A 480 7.67 18.44 19.35
C ARG A 480 7.31 17.64 20.58
N ILE A 481 6.25 18.03 21.25
CA ILE A 481 5.66 17.29 22.37
C ILE A 481 4.26 16.87 21.93
N GLU A 482 3.98 15.58 22.00
CA GLU A 482 2.69 15.02 21.62
C GLU A 482 2.19 14.14 22.76
N SER A 483 0.90 14.19 23.04
CA SER A 483 0.26 13.26 23.98
C SER A 483 -1.11 12.84 23.47
N TYR A 484 -1.55 11.66 23.86
CA TYR A 484 -2.90 11.20 23.60
C TYR A 484 -3.44 10.39 24.77
N LEU A 485 -4.75 10.43 24.90
CA LEU A 485 -5.50 9.58 25.81
C LEU A 485 -6.77 9.14 25.10
N GLN A 486 -7.03 7.84 25.07
CA GLN A 486 -8.24 7.26 24.46
C GLN A 486 -8.78 6.13 25.31
N ASP A 487 -10.09 5.90 25.21
CA ASP A 487 -10.78 4.76 25.79
C ASP A 487 -11.60 4.03 24.71
N THR A 488 -11.59 2.74 24.76
CA THR A 488 -12.48 1.87 23.98
C THR A 488 -13.43 1.18 24.96
N TRP A 489 -14.67 1.63 24.97
CA TRP A 489 -15.72 1.13 25.83
C TRP A 489 -16.63 0.16 25.07
N ASN A 490 -16.61 -1.12 25.50
CA ASN A 490 -17.48 -2.18 24.96
C ASN A 490 -18.66 -2.40 25.89
N PHE A 491 -19.88 -2.20 25.40
CA PHE A 491 -21.11 -2.41 26.17
C PHE A 491 -22.20 -3.02 25.29
N GLN A 492 -23.25 -3.51 25.95
CA GLN A 492 -24.38 -4.17 25.26
C GLN A 492 -25.68 -3.87 25.93
N THR A 493 -26.81 -3.98 25.20
CA THR A 493 -28.17 -3.92 25.77
C THR A 493 -28.41 -5.10 26.72
N ARG A 494 -29.42 -4.97 27.58
CA ARG A 494 -29.78 -6.02 28.53
C ARG A 494 -30.82 -7.01 27.98
N ASP A 495 -31.13 -6.94 26.68
CA ASP A 495 -32.12 -7.79 26.03
C ASP A 495 -31.65 -9.24 25.93
N SER A 496 -32.56 -10.18 25.68
CA SER A 496 -32.24 -11.60 25.43
C SER A 496 -31.31 -11.82 24.24
N VAL A 497 -31.36 -10.92 23.25
CA VAL A 497 -30.45 -10.89 22.07
C VAL A 497 -29.76 -9.53 22.05
N PRO A 498 -28.65 -9.36 22.79
CA PRO A 498 -28.07 -8.06 23.04
C PRO A 498 -27.46 -7.43 21.79
N THR A 499 -27.75 -6.14 21.59
CA THR A 499 -27.01 -5.28 20.63
C THR A 499 -25.68 -4.90 21.24
N LEU A 500 -24.59 -5.09 20.48
CA LEU A 500 -23.24 -4.76 20.91
C LEU A 500 -22.87 -3.34 20.45
N PHE A 501 -22.22 -2.61 21.33
CA PHE A 501 -21.71 -1.28 21.09
C PHE A 501 -20.21 -1.25 21.40
N THR A 502 -19.44 -0.69 20.49
CA THR A 502 -18.02 -0.35 20.72
C THR A 502 -17.87 1.15 20.52
N PHE A 503 -17.63 1.88 21.59
CA PHE A 503 -17.41 3.32 21.58
C PHE A 503 -15.94 3.62 21.83
N ASN A 504 -15.23 4.14 20.83
CA ASN A 504 -13.87 4.61 20.96
C ASN A 504 -13.89 6.14 20.96
N TYR A 505 -13.30 6.75 21.95
CA TYR A 505 -13.17 8.20 22.06
C TYR A 505 -11.84 8.58 22.68
N GLY A 506 -11.32 9.70 22.27
CA GLY A 506 -10.04 10.16 22.75
C GLY A 506 -9.69 11.56 22.30
N VAL A 507 -8.62 12.06 22.88
CA VAL A 507 -8.08 13.38 22.58
C VAL A 507 -6.57 13.27 22.38
N ARG A 508 -6.06 14.04 21.44
CA ARG A 508 -4.64 14.20 21.17
C ARG A 508 -4.26 15.66 21.32
N PHE A 509 -3.09 15.91 21.90
CA PHE A 509 -2.43 17.20 22.00
C PHE A 509 -1.07 17.14 21.31
N ALA A 510 -0.70 18.22 20.60
CA ALA A 510 0.63 18.39 20.07
C ALA A 510 1.06 19.86 20.19
N HIS A 511 2.34 20.07 20.51
CA HIS A 511 2.99 21.38 20.53
C HIS A 511 4.26 21.31 19.68
N TRP A 512 4.44 22.30 18.78
CA TRP A 512 5.61 22.39 17.91
C TRP A 512 6.39 23.69 18.14
N SER A 513 7.64 23.56 18.51
CA SER A 513 8.45 24.73 18.90
C SER A 513 8.89 25.59 17.71
N PHE A 514 8.79 25.11 16.46
CA PHE A 514 9.19 25.88 15.28
C PHE A 514 8.34 27.13 15.08
N ASN A 515 7.03 27.00 15.17
CA ASN A 515 6.06 28.09 15.00
C ASN A 515 5.26 28.38 16.28
N GLY A 516 5.58 27.75 17.41
CA GLY A 516 4.91 27.91 18.71
C GLY A 516 3.47 27.39 18.73
N GLU A 517 3.04 26.61 17.75
CA GLU A 517 1.67 26.14 17.63
C GLU A 517 1.33 25.03 18.62
N SER A 518 0.15 25.11 19.23
CA SER A 518 -0.42 24.05 20.06
C SER A 518 -1.79 23.66 19.50
N ILE A 519 -2.01 22.38 19.31
CA ILE A 519 -3.24 21.83 18.71
C ILE A 519 -3.86 20.77 19.62
N VAL A 520 -5.19 20.68 19.58
CA VAL A 520 -5.99 19.68 20.29
C VAL A 520 -6.92 18.99 19.29
N SER A 521 -6.89 17.66 19.26
CA SER A 521 -7.56 16.82 18.25
C SER A 521 -8.49 15.81 18.93
N PRO A 522 -9.74 16.17 19.29
CA PRO A 522 -10.73 15.21 19.78
C PRO A 522 -11.24 14.33 18.63
N ARG A 523 -11.43 13.03 18.92
CA ARG A 523 -11.88 12.02 17.96
C ARG A 523 -12.81 11.05 18.65
N ALA A 524 -13.85 10.57 17.93
CA ALA A 524 -14.75 9.56 18.43
C ALA A 524 -15.28 8.67 17.31
N SER A 525 -15.57 7.42 17.64
CA SER A 525 -16.26 6.49 16.75
C SER A 525 -17.17 5.55 17.55
N LEU A 526 -18.35 5.27 17.03
CA LEU A 526 -19.33 4.34 17.58
C LEU A 526 -19.63 3.26 16.56
N THR A 527 -19.39 2.02 16.93
CA THR A 527 -19.80 0.84 16.15
C THR A 527 -20.96 0.15 16.83
N ILE A 528 -22.02 -0.16 16.08
CA ILE A 528 -23.26 -0.79 16.54
C ILE A 528 -23.42 -2.10 15.78
N THR A 529 -23.51 -3.22 16.49
CA THR A 529 -23.81 -4.54 15.92
C THR A 529 -25.14 -5.03 16.50
N PRO A 530 -26.24 -5.00 15.71
CA PRO A 530 -27.55 -5.39 16.17
C PRO A 530 -27.61 -6.86 16.63
N GLY A 531 -28.24 -7.12 17.78
CA GLY A 531 -28.32 -8.48 18.32
C GLY A 531 -29.09 -9.45 17.41
N LYS A 532 -30.18 -8.98 16.79
CA LYS A 532 -31.02 -9.80 15.87
C LYS A 532 -30.27 -10.18 14.55
N ASN A 533 -29.32 -9.37 14.14
CA ASN A 533 -28.51 -9.65 12.95
C ASN A 533 -27.04 -9.26 13.19
N ARG A 534 -26.26 -10.17 13.73
CA ARG A 534 -24.83 -9.96 14.02
C ARG A 534 -23.94 -9.89 12.77
N ASN A 535 -24.49 -10.21 11.62
CA ASN A 535 -23.81 -10.06 10.33
C ASN A 535 -23.80 -8.60 9.85
N LEU A 536 -24.68 -7.77 10.40
CA LEU A 536 -24.79 -6.36 10.07
C LEU A 536 -24.11 -5.52 11.16
N SER A 537 -23.31 -4.53 10.75
CA SER A 537 -22.75 -3.54 11.66
C SER A 537 -22.77 -2.15 11.02
N PHE A 538 -23.04 -1.15 11.84
CA PHE A 538 -23.03 0.27 11.49
C PHE A 538 -21.92 0.95 12.27
N ARG A 539 -21.26 1.93 11.65
CA ARG A 539 -20.25 2.74 12.31
C ARG A 539 -20.45 4.21 11.94
N ILE A 540 -20.32 5.07 12.93
CA ILE A 540 -20.24 6.52 12.78
C ILE A 540 -18.94 6.95 13.41
N ALA A 541 -18.17 7.79 12.72
CA ALA A 541 -16.90 8.31 13.23
C ALA A 541 -16.74 9.78 12.85
N GLY A 542 -16.06 10.54 13.71
CA GLY A 542 -15.74 11.93 13.44
C GLY A 542 -14.65 12.45 14.35
N GLY A 543 -14.11 13.61 13.99
CA GLY A 543 -13.09 14.26 14.82
C GLY A 543 -12.31 15.33 14.07
N LEU A 544 -11.41 15.95 14.81
CA LEU A 544 -10.45 16.93 14.29
C LEU A 544 -9.10 16.25 14.00
N TYR A 545 -8.56 16.51 12.83
CA TYR A 545 -7.28 15.99 12.39
C TYR A 545 -6.42 17.16 11.92
N TYR A 546 -5.20 17.19 12.39
CA TYR A 546 -4.24 18.21 12.00
C TYR A 546 -3.01 17.55 11.40
N GLN A 547 -2.35 18.26 10.49
CA GLN A 547 -1.08 17.89 9.93
C GLN A 547 -0.14 19.08 9.96
N ALA A 548 0.95 18.96 10.72
CA ALA A 548 1.98 19.96 10.66
C ALA A 548 2.63 20.00 9.27
N PRO A 549 2.97 21.19 8.77
CA PRO A 549 3.62 21.32 7.47
C PRO A 549 4.92 20.51 7.44
N PHE A 550 5.14 19.83 6.34
CA PHE A 550 6.44 19.25 6.11
C PHE A 550 7.40 20.29 5.52
N TYR A 551 8.66 19.95 5.49
CA TYR A 551 9.73 20.90 5.22
C TYR A 551 9.55 21.76 3.95
N LYS A 552 9.14 21.13 2.81
CA LYS A 552 8.95 21.86 1.54
C LYS A 552 7.74 22.84 1.56
N GLU A 553 6.71 22.57 2.38
CA GLU A 553 5.55 23.45 2.58
C GLU A 553 5.88 24.71 3.38
N LEU A 554 6.98 24.70 4.15
CA LEU A 554 7.45 25.84 4.94
C LEU A 554 8.24 26.86 4.12
N ARG A 555 8.51 26.60 2.86
CA ARG A 555 9.27 27.53 2.03
C ARG A 555 8.47 28.79 1.74
N ASP A 556 9.07 29.93 2.01
CA ASP A 556 8.66 31.26 1.56
C ASP A 556 9.69 31.76 0.56
N THR A 557 9.24 32.30 -0.57
CA THR A 557 10.10 32.65 -1.68
C THR A 557 10.10 34.17 -1.91
N SER A 558 11.29 34.73 -2.06
CA SER A 558 11.49 36.14 -2.46
C SER A 558 12.41 36.20 -3.67
N MET A 559 12.06 37.07 -4.65
CA MET A 559 12.89 37.25 -5.83
C MET A 559 13.77 38.51 -5.68
N ILE A 560 15.08 38.33 -5.80
CA ILE A 560 16.08 39.39 -5.73
C ILE A 560 16.97 39.25 -6.96
N ASN A 561 17.01 40.28 -7.81
CA ASN A 561 17.82 40.31 -9.04
C ASN A 561 17.65 39.08 -9.94
N GLY A 562 16.39 38.62 -10.13
CA GLY A 562 16.07 37.46 -10.97
C GLY A 562 16.40 36.09 -10.33
N ILE A 563 16.89 36.04 -9.09
CA ILE A 563 17.13 34.80 -8.33
C ILE A 563 16.06 34.68 -7.23
N THR A 564 15.38 33.56 -7.20
CA THR A 564 14.45 33.20 -6.13
C THR A 564 15.24 32.63 -4.94
N TYR A 565 15.09 33.26 -3.80
CA TYR A 565 15.61 32.79 -2.53
C TYR A 565 14.49 32.13 -1.73
N ALA A 566 14.69 30.90 -1.28
CA ALA A 566 13.74 30.21 -0.43
C ALA A 566 14.22 30.21 1.03
N THR A 567 13.37 30.71 1.92
CA THR A 567 13.58 30.74 3.37
C THR A 567 12.47 29.98 4.08
N LEU A 568 12.60 29.70 5.37
CA LEU A 568 11.55 28.99 6.14
C LEU A 568 10.58 30.00 6.77
N ASN A 569 9.30 29.83 6.46
CA ASN A 569 8.21 30.64 6.98
C ASN A 569 7.67 30.05 8.29
N GLN A 570 7.88 30.76 9.41
CA GLN A 570 7.36 30.35 10.73
C GLN A 570 5.87 30.66 10.92
N SER A 571 5.24 31.41 10.03
CA SER A 571 3.82 31.71 10.13
C SER A 571 2.91 30.61 9.62
N VAL A 572 3.44 29.64 8.87
CA VAL A 572 2.67 28.52 8.35
C VAL A 572 2.17 27.65 9.49
N ARG A 573 0.87 27.46 9.55
CA ARG A 573 0.17 26.67 10.58
C ARG A 573 -0.15 25.28 10.08
N SER A 574 -0.47 24.39 11.03
CA SER A 574 -0.91 23.04 10.71
C SER A 574 -2.19 23.05 9.86
N GLN A 575 -2.18 22.29 8.79
CA GLN A 575 -3.37 22.03 7.97
C GLN A 575 -4.40 21.28 8.83
N ARG A 576 -5.69 21.52 8.63
CA ARG A 576 -6.77 20.97 9.45
C ARG A 576 -7.85 20.31 8.60
N SER A 577 -8.30 19.15 9.03
CA SER A 577 -9.41 18.41 8.46
C SER A 577 -10.42 18.01 9.56
N ILE A 578 -11.69 18.31 9.35
CA ILE A 578 -12.80 17.85 10.19
C ILE A 578 -13.46 16.69 9.45
N HIS A 579 -13.48 15.51 10.07
CA HIS A 579 -14.06 14.31 9.47
C HIS A 579 -15.44 14.01 10.03
N ALA A 580 -16.35 13.59 9.14
CA ALA A 580 -17.61 12.94 9.46
C ALA A 580 -17.77 11.73 8.53
N LEU A 581 -17.95 10.54 9.10
CA LEU A 581 -18.04 9.28 8.38
C LEU A 581 -19.21 8.45 8.90
N ALA A 582 -19.88 7.76 7.98
CA ALA A 582 -20.90 6.77 8.29
C ALA A 582 -20.69 5.55 7.43
N SER A 583 -20.57 4.37 8.04
CA SER A 583 -20.37 3.13 7.30
C SER A 583 -21.32 2.02 7.74
N MET A 584 -21.58 1.11 6.80
CA MET A 584 -22.34 -0.12 6.99
C MET A 584 -21.49 -1.29 6.49
N SER A 585 -21.43 -2.35 7.26
CA SER A 585 -20.82 -3.62 6.85
C SER A 585 -21.83 -4.73 7.00
N TYR A 586 -21.97 -5.56 5.98
CA TYR A 586 -22.86 -6.72 5.98
C TYR A 586 -22.08 -7.98 5.56
N ARG A 587 -22.10 -9.00 6.41
CA ARG A 587 -21.54 -10.33 6.12
C ARG A 587 -22.66 -11.24 5.65
N PHE A 588 -22.40 -11.98 4.57
CA PHE A 588 -23.37 -12.91 4.02
C PHE A 588 -22.65 -14.09 3.36
N GLU A 589 -23.37 -15.13 3.12
CA GLU A 589 -22.88 -16.26 2.36
C GLU A 589 -23.38 -16.20 0.93
N MET A 590 -22.46 -16.41 -0.03
CA MET A 590 -22.75 -16.54 -1.43
C MET A 590 -21.99 -17.75 -1.99
N MET A 591 -22.67 -18.67 -2.68
CA MET A 591 -22.09 -19.93 -3.14
C MET A 591 -21.50 -20.81 -2.02
N GLY A 592 -22.10 -20.75 -0.79
CA GLY A 592 -21.63 -21.48 0.39
C GLY A 592 -20.31 -20.92 0.97
N ARG A 593 -19.98 -19.65 0.74
CA ARG A 593 -18.72 -19.00 1.15
C ARG A 593 -18.96 -17.64 1.79
N PRO A 594 -18.06 -17.19 2.68
CA PRO A 594 -18.23 -15.93 3.37
C PRO A 594 -17.87 -14.74 2.48
N PHE A 595 -18.79 -13.79 2.38
CA PHE A 595 -18.61 -12.50 1.76
C PHE A 595 -18.88 -11.37 2.75
N LYS A 596 -18.25 -10.22 2.50
CA LYS A 596 -18.49 -9.00 3.25
C LYS A 596 -18.66 -7.84 2.28
N PHE A 597 -19.77 -7.17 2.38
CA PHE A 597 -20.02 -5.90 1.70
C PHE A 597 -19.83 -4.75 2.69
N THR A 598 -19.11 -3.71 2.28
CA THR A 598 -18.94 -2.49 3.08
C THR A 598 -19.26 -1.28 2.21
N ALA A 599 -20.06 -0.36 2.76
CA ALA A 599 -20.33 0.94 2.17
C ALA A 599 -20.00 2.02 3.21
N GLU A 600 -19.21 3.03 2.81
CA GLU A 600 -18.84 4.14 3.69
C GLU A 600 -18.99 5.48 2.97
N ALA A 601 -19.83 6.36 3.52
CA ALA A 601 -19.96 7.73 3.08
C ALA A 601 -19.13 8.64 4.00
N TYR A 602 -18.46 9.64 3.41
CA TYR A 602 -17.61 10.55 4.18
C TYR A 602 -17.73 12.00 3.70
N TYR A 603 -17.46 12.90 4.63
CA TYR A 603 -17.25 14.32 4.40
C TYR A 603 -16.06 14.80 5.22
N LYS A 604 -15.11 15.48 4.56
CA LYS A 604 -13.98 16.17 5.19
C LYS A 604 -14.07 17.65 4.89
N ALA A 605 -14.14 18.49 5.91
CA ALA A 605 -13.98 19.93 5.76
C ALA A 605 -12.51 20.28 5.99
N LEU A 606 -11.87 20.91 4.99
CA LEU A 606 -10.44 21.21 4.96
C LEU A 606 -10.22 22.71 5.16
N SER A 607 -9.21 23.05 5.96
CA SER A 607 -8.83 24.45 6.18
C SER A 607 -7.33 24.59 6.42
N GLN A 608 -6.81 25.78 6.20
CA GLN A 608 -5.36 26.08 6.26
C GLN A 608 -4.54 25.18 5.33
N LEU A 609 -5.12 24.79 4.19
CA LEU A 609 -4.41 24.02 3.19
C LEU A 609 -3.29 24.87 2.59
N VAL A 610 -2.11 24.27 2.41
CA VAL A 610 -1.03 24.84 1.63
C VAL A 610 -1.23 24.45 0.17
N PRO A 611 -1.56 25.39 -0.71
CA PRO A 611 -1.73 25.09 -2.13
C PRO A 611 -0.42 24.61 -2.75
N TYR A 612 -0.52 23.77 -3.79
CA TYR A 612 0.63 23.34 -4.56
C TYR A 612 0.25 23.13 -6.03
N SER A 613 1.22 23.29 -6.90
CA SER A 613 1.13 22.96 -8.32
C SER A 613 2.02 21.79 -8.69
N VAL A 614 1.63 21.09 -9.75
CA VAL A 614 2.42 20.00 -10.33
C VAL A 614 2.73 20.34 -11.77
N ASP A 615 4.02 20.57 -12.07
CA ASP A 615 4.51 20.80 -13.43
C ASP A 615 5.37 19.60 -13.85
N ASN A 616 4.91 18.87 -14.85
CA ASN A 616 5.44 17.55 -15.21
C ASN A 616 5.41 16.60 -14.01
N VAL A 617 6.52 16.41 -13.29
CA VAL A 617 6.63 15.60 -12.06
C VAL A 617 7.14 16.43 -10.87
N LYS A 618 7.42 17.72 -11.08
CA LYS A 618 7.90 18.64 -10.04
C LYS A 618 6.73 19.26 -9.29
N VAL A 619 6.77 19.19 -7.97
CA VAL A 619 5.76 19.78 -7.07
C VAL A 619 6.33 21.06 -6.46
N THR A 620 5.57 22.16 -6.61
CA THR A 620 5.89 23.45 -6.01
C THR A 620 4.81 23.82 -5.00
N TYR A 621 5.20 24.07 -3.74
CA TYR A 621 4.31 24.46 -2.65
C TYR A 621 4.32 25.98 -2.44
N TYR A 622 3.15 26.55 -2.14
CA TYR A 622 2.95 27.98 -1.90
C TYR A 622 2.67 28.21 -0.41
N GLY A 623 3.71 28.21 0.42
CA GLY A 623 3.62 28.32 1.88
C GLY A 623 3.16 29.70 2.38
N ASP A 624 3.13 30.72 1.52
CA ASP A 624 2.61 32.05 1.77
C ASP A 624 1.08 32.15 1.55
N GLN A 625 0.46 31.13 0.95
CA GLN A 625 -0.97 31.10 0.63
C GLN A 625 -1.70 30.07 1.48
N HIS A 626 -2.98 30.35 1.76
CA HIS A 626 -3.85 29.46 2.50
C HIS A 626 -5.18 29.24 1.76
N ALA A 627 -5.58 27.98 1.65
CA ALA A 627 -6.84 27.60 1.04
C ALA A 627 -7.75 26.89 2.05
N THR A 628 -9.05 26.89 1.74
CA THR A 628 -10.04 26.01 2.37
C THR A 628 -10.54 25.00 1.35
N GLY A 629 -11.17 23.91 1.78
CA GLY A 629 -11.65 22.91 0.84
C GLY A 629 -12.59 21.89 1.47
N HIS A 630 -12.98 20.95 0.65
CA HIS A 630 -13.72 19.78 1.12
C HIS A 630 -13.38 18.55 0.27
N ALA A 631 -13.52 17.37 0.89
CA ALA A 631 -13.54 16.09 0.21
C ALA A 631 -14.78 15.32 0.65
N THR A 632 -15.59 14.87 -0.29
CA THR A 632 -16.78 14.06 -0.03
C THR A 632 -16.84 12.90 -0.99
N GLY A 633 -17.38 11.77 -0.54
CA GLY A 633 -17.50 10.61 -1.39
C GLY A 633 -18.21 9.42 -0.74
N LEU A 634 -18.31 8.37 -1.55
CA LEU A 634 -18.86 7.08 -1.21
C LEU A 634 -17.90 5.99 -1.64
N ASP A 635 -17.48 5.16 -0.70
CA ASP A 635 -16.61 4.02 -0.90
C ASP A 635 -17.39 2.72 -0.74
N LEU A 636 -17.33 1.85 -1.73
CA LEU A 636 -17.96 0.54 -1.74
C LEU A 636 -16.88 -0.55 -1.86
N LYS A 637 -17.01 -1.61 -1.07
CA LYS A 637 -16.10 -2.76 -1.12
C LYS A 637 -16.89 -4.06 -0.99
N LEU A 638 -16.69 -4.96 -1.93
CA LEU A 638 -17.09 -6.35 -1.83
C LEU A 638 -15.84 -7.19 -1.64
N PHE A 639 -15.75 -7.86 -0.52
CA PHE A 639 -14.65 -8.76 -0.14
C PHE A 639 -15.19 -10.17 0.03
N GLY A 640 -14.47 -11.19 -0.41
CA GLY A 640 -14.88 -12.57 -0.19
C GLY A 640 -13.90 -13.61 -0.71
N GLU A 641 -14.14 -14.85 -0.30
CA GLU A 641 -13.41 -16.03 -0.79
C GLU A 641 -14.18 -16.63 -1.97
N PHE A 642 -13.81 -16.31 -3.21
CA PHE A 642 -14.40 -16.98 -4.39
C PHE A 642 -13.96 -18.44 -4.47
N VAL A 643 -12.76 -18.75 -3.95
CA VAL A 643 -12.22 -20.10 -3.73
C VAL A 643 -11.64 -20.20 -2.32
N PRO A 644 -11.80 -21.33 -1.63
CA PRO A 644 -11.29 -21.51 -0.27
C PRO A 644 -9.80 -21.18 -0.14
N GLY A 645 -9.48 -20.27 0.81
CA GLY A 645 -8.10 -19.87 1.10
C GLY A 645 -7.56 -18.73 0.24
N THR A 646 -8.38 -18.13 -0.67
CA THR A 646 -7.99 -16.95 -1.46
C THR A 646 -8.89 -15.77 -1.13
N ASP A 647 -8.30 -14.61 -0.88
CA ASP A 647 -9.05 -13.36 -0.67
C ASP A 647 -9.10 -12.57 -1.98
N SER A 648 -10.30 -12.17 -2.36
CA SER A 648 -10.54 -11.33 -3.53
C SER A 648 -11.42 -10.15 -3.14
N TRP A 649 -11.26 -9.01 -3.79
CA TRP A 649 -12.09 -7.85 -3.53
C TRP A 649 -12.31 -7.00 -4.78
N LEU A 650 -13.47 -6.38 -4.80
CA LEU A 650 -13.85 -5.34 -5.75
C LEU A 650 -14.12 -4.07 -4.95
N THR A 651 -13.51 -2.95 -5.34
CA THR A 651 -13.73 -1.65 -4.72
C THR A 651 -14.17 -0.62 -5.74
N LEU A 652 -15.11 0.21 -5.36
CA LEU A 652 -15.55 1.37 -6.13
C LEU A 652 -15.58 2.58 -5.19
N SER A 653 -14.88 3.62 -5.56
CA SER A 653 -14.88 4.90 -4.87
C SER A 653 -15.36 6.00 -5.82
N VAL A 654 -16.28 6.81 -5.34
CA VAL A 654 -16.75 8.02 -6.03
C VAL A 654 -16.50 9.19 -5.11
N MET A 655 -15.76 10.20 -5.59
CA MET A 655 -15.38 11.35 -4.75
C MET A 655 -15.42 12.67 -5.50
N ASN A 656 -15.51 13.74 -4.72
CA ASN A 656 -15.37 15.12 -5.19
C ASN A 656 -14.48 15.85 -4.18
N THR A 657 -13.33 16.32 -4.65
CA THR A 657 -12.37 17.04 -3.81
C THR A 657 -12.04 18.39 -4.41
N ARG A 658 -12.33 19.44 -3.67
CA ARG A 658 -12.17 20.80 -4.14
C ARG A 658 -11.50 21.68 -3.09
N MET A 659 -10.68 22.61 -3.56
CA MET A 659 -10.18 23.71 -2.73
C MET A 659 -10.73 25.05 -3.23
N ARG A 660 -10.84 25.98 -2.31
CA ARG A 660 -11.21 27.36 -2.56
C ARG A 660 -10.00 28.25 -2.31
N LEU A 661 -9.51 28.84 -3.38
CA LEU A 661 -8.37 29.75 -3.37
C LEU A 661 -8.81 31.07 -4.01
N ASN A 662 -8.54 32.20 -3.37
CA ASN A 662 -8.90 33.56 -3.86
C ASN A 662 -10.37 33.67 -4.32
N GLY A 663 -11.29 33.00 -3.62
CA GLY A 663 -12.74 33.01 -3.93
C GLY A 663 -13.18 32.03 -5.01
N LYS A 664 -12.28 31.46 -5.80
CA LYS A 664 -12.58 30.44 -6.84
C LYS A 664 -12.50 29.02 -6.29
N SER A 665 -13.39 28.13 -6.74
CA SER A 665 -13.39 26.73 -6.39
C SER A 665 -12.78 25.90 -7.51
N ILE A 666 -11.65 25.24 -7.21
CA ILE A 666 -10.88 24.41 -8.15
C ILE A 666 -10.73 22.99 -7.62
N PRO A 667 -10.59 21.97 -8.48
CA PRO A 667 -10.28 20.63 -8.00
C PRO A 667 -8.90 20.58 -7.33
N LEU A 668 -8.76 19.77 -6.28
CA LEU A 668 -7.44 19.45 -5.75
C LEU A 668 -6.62 18.66 -6.79
N PRO A 669 -5.30 18.80 -6.85
CA PRO A 669 -4.47 18.01 -7.77
C PRO A 669 -4.63 16.50 -7.66
N THR A 670 -5.12 16.02 -6.52
CA THR A 670 -5.42 14.61 -6.22
C THR A 670 -6.86 14.19 -6.51
N ASP A 671 -7.69 15.07 -7.09
CA ASP A 671 -9.10 14.78 -7.38
C ASP A 671 -9.25 13.73 -8.47
N GLN A 672 -9.55 12.49 -8.08
CA GLN A 672 -10.00 11.41 -8.97
C GLN A 672 -11.45 11.11 -8.68
N ARG A 673 -12.38 11.57 -9.54
CA ARG A 673 -13.85 11.51 -9.29
C ARG A 673 -14.37 10.09 -9.08
N TYR A 674 -13.70 9.10 -9.67
CA TYR A 674 -14.01 7.68 -9.48
C TYR A 674 -12.74 6.82 -9.56
N ALA A 675 -12.72 5.73 -8.79
CA ALA A 675 -11.70 4.69 -8.85
C ALA A 675 -12.37 3.32 -8.64
N LEU A 676 -12.15 2.41 -9.59
CA LEU A 676 -12.60 1.02 -9.54
C LEU A 676 -11.37 0.13 -9.53
N ASN A 677 -11.24 -0.74 -8.51
CA ASN A 677 -10.16 -1.71 -8.43
C ASN A 677 -10.75 -3.10 -8.19
N LEU A 678 -10.23 -4.09 -8.91
CA LEU A 678 -10.46 -5.51 -8.68
C LEU A 678 -9.13 -6.19 -8.39
N TYR A 679 -9.08 -6.90 -7.29
CA TYR A 679 -8.04 -7.89 -7.02
C TYR A 679 -8.70 -9.25 -6.89
N PHE A 680 -8.41 -10.13 -7.81
CA PHE A 680 -8.97 -11.47 -7.85
C PHE A 680 -7.84 -12.49 -7.82
N THR A 681 -7.94 -13.45 -6.94
CA THR A 681 -7.00 -14.57 -6.84
C THR A 681 -7.77 -15.86 -6.74
N ASP A 682 -7.37 -16.86 -7.51
CA ASP A 682 -8.01 -18.16 -7.53
C ASP A 682 -6.99 -19.29 -7.77
N TYR A 683 -7.38 -20.49 -7.39
CA TYR A 683 -6.72 -21.71 -7.80
C TYR A 683 -7.48 -22.35 -8.98
N PHE A 684 -6.76 -22.98 -9.90
CA PHE A 684 -7.41 -23.71 -10.96
C PHE A 684 -8.27 -24.85 -10.38
N PRO A 685 -9.46 -25.13 -10.97
CA PRO A 685 -10.34 -26.18 -10.48
C PRO A 685 -9.63 -27.52 -10.36
N GLY A 686 -9.78 -28.16 -9.19
CA GLY A 686 -9.19 -29.48 -8.91
C GLY A 686 -7.73 -29.48 -8.51
N THR A 687 -7.05 -28.34 -8.38
CA THR A 687 -5.65 -28.29 -7.96
C THR A 687 -5.33 -27.04 -7.14
N THR A 688 -4.55 -27.18 -6.09
CA THR A 688 -3.97 -26.06 -5.31
C THR A 688 -2.56 -25.69 -5.77
N ARG A 689 -2.06 -26.33 -6.84
CA ARG A 689 -0.72 -26.07 -7.36
C ARG A 689 -0.68 -24.89 -8.33
N TRP A 690 -1.73 -24.67 -9.09
CA TRP A 690 -1.85 -23.54 -10.01
C TRP A 690 -2.68 -22.44 -9.40
N ARG A 691 -2.12 -21.27 -9.30
CA ARG A 691 -2.76 -20.06 -8.81
C ARG A 691 -2.74 -18.99 -9.88
N MET A 692 -3.88 -18.36 -10.10
CA MET A 692 -4.03 -17.21 -10.98
C MET A 692 -4.36 -15.98 -10.14
N SER A 693 -3.81 -14.84 -10.51
CA SER A 693 -4.13 -13.54 -9.90
C SER A 693 -4.41 -12.52 -11.02
N LEU A 694 -5.47 -11.74 -10.84
CA LEU A 694 -5.86 -10.66 -11.75
C LEU A 694 -6.00 -9.38 -10.94
N LYS A 695 -5.36 -8.31 -11.41
CA LYS A 695 -5.46 -6.97 -10.85
C LYS A 695 -5.97 -6.04 -11.94
N LEU A 696 -7.12 -5.41 -11.72
CA LEU A 696 -7.67 -4.39 -12.62
C LEU A 696 -7.72 -3.07 -11.88
N ALA A 697 -7.36 -2.00 -12.56
CA ALA A 697 -7.49 -0.63 -12.07
C ALA A 697 -8.09 0.25 -13.18
N TYR A 698 -9.14 0.99 -12.83
CA TYR A 698 -9.77 1.99 -13.69
C TYR A 698 -10.09 3.21 -12.85
N ALA A 699 -9.40 4.32 -13.09
CA ALA A 699 -9.54 5.53 -12.30
C ALA A 699 -9.64 6.76 -13.20
N ASP A 700 -10.34 7.79 -12.74
CA ASP A 700 -10.42 9.08 -13.44
C ASP A 700 -9.01 9.69 -13.56
N GLY A 701 -8.80 10.47 -14.62
CA GLY A 701 -7.57 11.22 -14.80
C GLY A 701 -7.42 12.33 -13.75
N LEU A 702 -6.19 12.62 -13.34
CA LEU A 702 -5.89 13.71 -12.43
C LEU A 702 -6.09 15.07 -13.10
N PRO A 703 -6.48 16.10 -12.33
CA PRO A 703 -6.40 17.48 -12.79
C PRO A 703 -4.95 17.89 -13.05
N PHE A 704 -4.73 18.68 -14.07
CA PHE A 704 -3.45 19.33 -14.32
C PHE A 704 -3.66 20.76 -14.84
N ALA A 705 -2.68 21.59 -14.65
CA ALA A 705 -2.70 22.98 -15.07
C ALA A 705 -1.54 23.26 -16.03
N THR A 706 -1.66 24.35 -16.79
CA THR A 706 -0.54 24.86 -17.58
C THR A 706 0.50 25.47 -16.63
N PRO A 707 1.80 25.21 -16.82
CA PRO A 707 2.86 25.79 -16.00
C PRO A 707 2.82 27.33 -16.01
N HIS A 708 3.31 27.95 -14.94
CA HIS A 708 3.44 29.41 -14.80
C HIS A 708 2.15 30.22 -14.89
N GLN A 709 0.99 29.58 -14.75
CA GLN A 709 -0.32 30.23 -14.61
C GLN A 709 -0.78 30.21 -13.16
N GLU A 710 -1.64 31.17 -12.80
CA GLU A 710 -2.30 31.15 -11.49
C GLU A 710 -3.14 29.86 -11.35
N LEU A 711 -3.03 29.19 -10.21
CA LEU A 711 -3.73 27.94 -9.93
C LEU A 711 -5.24 28.00 -10.18
N GLU A 712 -5.84 29.18 -9.97
CA GLU A 712 -7.28 29.39 -10.11
C GLU A 712 -7.79 29.42 -11.54
N ASN A 713 -6.92 29.56 -12.52
CA ASN A 713 -7.32 29.92 -13.89
C ASN A 713 -7.40 28.70 -14.83
N ASN A 714 -6.73 27.61 -14.54
CA ASN A 714 -6.64 26.50 -15.48
C ASN A 714 -6.69 25.14 -14.78
N SER A 715 -7.71 24.37 -15.10
CA SER A 715 -7.83 22.98 -14.66
C SER A 715 -8.25 22.13 -15.86
N PHE A 716 -7.31 21.41 -16.42
CA PHE A 716 -7.55 20.33 -17.39
C PHE A 716 -7.58 19.00 -16.66
N ARG A 717 -8.07 17.97 -17.32
CA ARG A 717 -8.07 16.62 -16.76
C ARG A 717 -7.39 15.65 -17.72
N ALA A 718 -6.46 14.87 -17.19
CA ALA A 718 -5.79 13.80 -17.92
C ALA A 718 -6.78 12.70 -18.32
N PRO A 719 -6.49 11.88 -19.34
CA PRO A 719 -7.25 10.69 -19.65
C PRO A 719 -7.29 9.72 -18.45
N ALA A 720 -8.37 8.94 -18.37
CA ALA A 720 -8.54 7.96 -17.32
C ALA A 720 -7.41 6.91 -17.32
N TYR A 721 -6.88 6.59 -16.14
CA TYR A 721 -5.92 5.52 -15.91
C TYR A 721 -6.59 4.16 -16.05
N LYS A 722 -6.03 3.26 -16.85
CA LYS A 722 -6.57 1.93 -17.13
C LYS A 722 -5.46 0.91 -17.12
N ARG A 723 -5.56 -0.12 -16.27
CA ARG A 723 -4.53 -1.14 -16.20
C ARG A 723 -5.12 -2.51 -15.86
N ALA A 724 -4.58 -3.53 -16.48
CA ALA A 724 -4.84 -4.92 -16.16
C ALA A 724 -3.51 -5.66 -16.05
N ASP A 725 -3.28 -6.30 -14.91
CA ASP A 725 -2.11 -7.16 -14.68
C ASP A 725 -2.61 -8.58 -14.36
N ILE A 726 -2.02 -9.58 -14.99
CA ILE A 726 -2.33 -10.99 -14.73
C ILE A 726 -1.07 -11.72 -14.30
N GLY A 727 -1.19 -12.55 -13.27
CA GLY A 727 -0.12 -13.41 -12.78
C GLY A 727 -0.56 -14.86 -12.72
N MET A 728 0.31 -15.77 -13.11
CA MET A 728 0.15 -17.20 -12.94
C MET A 728 1.31 -17.75 -12.12
N SER A 729 1.03 -18.56 -11.12
CA SER A 729 2.04 -19.18 -10.28
C SER A 729 1.79 -20.68 -10.18
N TYR A 730 2.87 -21.45 -10.30
CA TYR A 730 2.85 -22.90 -10.15
C TYR A 730 3.69 -23.32 -8.96
N ARG A 731 3.11 -24.12 -8.04
CA ARG A 731 3.80 -24.71 -6.92
C ARG A 731 4.47 -26.00 -7.36
N LEU A 732 5.77 -25.93 -7.67
CA LEU A 732 6.59 -27.05 -8.10
C LEU A 732 6.78 -28.06 -6.98
N LEU A 733 7.07 -27.61 -5.77
CA LEU A 733 7.27 -28.43 -4.57
C LEU A 733 6.30 -28.00 -3.47
N ASP A 734 5.66 -28.98 -2.84
CA ASP A 734 4.83 -28.83 -1.65
C ASP A 734 5.27 -29.88 -0.63
N ASN A 735 5.93 -29.47 0.44
CA ASN A 735 6.43 -30.33 1.51
C ASN A 735 6.00 -29.83 2.90
N HIS A 736 4.78 -29.31 2.98
CA HIS A 736 4.24 -28.74 4.22
C HIS A 736 4.17 -29.77 5.37
N ASP A 737 3.99 -31.05 5.03
CA ASP A 737 3.82 -32.14 6.01
C ASP A 737 5.16 -32.83 6.36
N GLY A 738 6.31 -32.35 5.85
CA GLY A 738 7.62 -32.96 6.10
C GLY A 738 7.77 -34.39 5.57
N SER A 739 6.88 -34.82 4.64
CA SER A 739 6.85 -36.18 4.10
C SER A 739 8.01 -36.50 3.16
N ARG A 740 8.74 -35.46 2.69
CA ARG A 740 9.93 -35.58 1.86
C ARG A 740 11.13 -35.07 2.65
N ASN A 741 12.24 -35.82 2.61
CA ASN A 741 13.52 -35.43 3.22
C ASN A 741 14.19 -34.28 2.40
N THR A 742 13.51 -33.15 2.26
CA THR A 742 14.02 -31.97 1.58
C THR A 742 14.04 -30.78 2.54
N ILE A 743 15.05 -29.94 2.41
CA ILE A 743 15.20 -28.69 3.18
C ILE A 743 14.12 -27.69 2.75
N PHE A 744 13.59 -27.83 1.53
CA PHE A 744 12.61 -26.91 0.93
C PHE A 744 11.18 -27.28 1.37
N LYS A 745 10.41 -26.31 1.85
CA LYS A 745 8.97 -26.44 2.12
C LYS A 745 8.15 -26.25 0.86
N ASN A 746 8.34 -25.13 0.20
CA ASN A 746 7.64 -24.80 -1.02
C ASN A 746 8.61 -24.21 -2.05
N VAL A 747 8.35 -24.52 -3.32
CA VAL A 747 8.99 -23.84 -4.46
C VAL A 747 7.90 -23.39 -5.40
N TRP A 748 7.84 -22.08 -5.64
CA TRP A 748 6.89 -21.45 -6.55
C TRP A 748 7.60 -20.88 -7.75
N ILE A 749 7.05 -21.07 -8.94
CA ILE A 749 7.45 -20.42 -10.17
C ILE A 749 6.27 -19.58 -10.65
N GLY A 750 6.49 -18.30 -10.88
CA GLY A 750 5.48 -17.33 -11.30
C GLY A 750 5.85 -16.66 -12.60
N LEU A 751 4.83 -16.33 -13.39
CA LEU A 751 4.92 -15.53 -14.60
C LEU A 751 3.83 -14.47 -14.53
N ASP A 752 4.22 -13.21 -14.56
CA ASP A 752 3.32 -12.06 -14.52
C ASP A 752 3.36 -11.33 -15.87
N CYS A 753 2.20 -10.94 -16.39
CA CYS A 753 2.07 -10.01 -17.51
C CYS A 753 1.48 -8.71 -16.99
N LEU A 754 2.32 -7.69 -16.93
CA LEU A 754 1.98 -6.35 -16.46
C LEU A 754 1.49 -5.52 -17.63
N ASN A 755 0.45 -4.69 -17.42
CA ASN A 755 -0.22 -3.92 -18.44
C ASN A 755 -0.62 -4.78 -19.66
N LEU A 756 -1.44 -5.81 -19.40
CA LEU A 756 -1.82 -6.86 -20.38
C LEU A 756 -2.29 -6.31 -21.73
N PHE A 757 -3.04 -5.21 -21.72
CA PHE A 757 -3.60 -4.61 -22.93
C PHE A 757 -2.65 -3.59 -23.60
N GLY A 758 -1.48 -3.30 -23.00
CA GLY A 758 -0.51 -2.33 -23.52
C GLY A 758 -1.07 -0.91 -23.61
N ILE A 759 -1.89 -0.50 -22.65
CA ILE A 759 -2.52 0.82 -22.62
C ILE A 759 -1.47 1.87 -22.26
N ASN A 760 -1.39 2.93 -23.05
CA ASN A 760 -0.54 4.08 -22.78
C ASN A 760 -1.22 5.02 -21.78
N ASN A 761 -0.95 4.82 -20.48
CA ASN A 761 -1.42 5.71 -19.42
C ASN A 761 -0.53 6.93 -19.32
N VAL A 762 -1.12 8.10 -19.21
CA VAL A 762 -0.38 9.37 -19.08
C VAL A 762 0.10 9.55 -17.64
N ASN A 763 1.41 9.75 -17.47
CA ASN A 763 2.03 10.08 -16.18
C ASN A 763 2.07 11.60 -15.95
N SER A 764 2.48 12.34 -16.97
CA SER A 764 2.67 13.80 -16.92
C SER A 764 2.64 14.38 -18.32
N TYR A 765 2.75 15.71 -18.43
CA TYR A 765 2.82 16.41 -19.71
C TYR A 765 4.05 17.28 -19.77
N TYR A 766 4.69 17.32 -20.95
CA TYR A 766 5.62 18.37 -21.31
C TYR A 766 4.86 19.45 -22.08
N TRP A 767 5.10 20.69 -21.74
CA TRP A 767 4.51 21.80 -22.43
C TRP A 767 5.49 22.41 -23.43
N VAL A 768 5.06 22.55 -24.67
CA VAL A 768 5.83 23.14 -25.74
C VAL A 768 5.00 24.18 -26.44
N THR A 769 5.67 25.20 -26.96
CA THR A 769 5.03 26.31 -27.64
C THR A 769 5.49 26.37 -29.10
N ASP A 770 4.59 26.58 -30.05
CA ASP A 770 4.94 26.81 -31.46
C ASP A 770 5.34 28.25 -31.72
N ILE A 771 5.74 28.54 -32.97
CA ILE A 771 6.16 29.86 -33.42
C ILE A 771 5.02 30.89 -33.39
N ALA A 772 3.76 30.45 -33.41
CA ALA A 772 2.57 31.27 -33.30
C ALA A 772 2.15 31.55 -31.84
N GLY A 773 2.89 31.02 -30.85
CA GLY A 773 2.58 31.14 -29.43
C GLY A 773 1.52 30.14 -28.93
N GLN A 774 1.10 29.17 -29.77
CA GLN A 774 0.14 28.14 -29.34
C GLN A 774 0.83 27.07 -28.52
N GLN A 775 0.18 26.68 -27.41
CA GLN A 775 0.71 25.73 -26.42
C GLN A 775 0.20 24.31 -26.66
N TYR A 776 1.07 23.35 -26.51
CA TYR A 776 0.77 21.93 -26.66
C TYR A 776 1.24 21.13 -25.45
N ALA A 777 0.34 20.32 -24.90
CA ALA A 777 0.63 19.35 -23.85
C ALA A 777 1.09 18.02 -24.49
N VAL A 778 2.38 17.76 -24.49
CA VAL A 778 2.97 16.51 -25.00
C VAL A 778 2.93 15.45 -23.91
N PRO A 779 2.20 14.33 -24.07
CA PRO A 779 2.06 13.34 -23.03
C PRO A 779 3.38 12.58 -22.79
N ASN A 780 3.65 12.30 -21.53
CA ASN A 780 4.68 11.38 -21.09
C ASN A 780 3.98 10.14 -20.50
N PHE A 781 4.20 8.98 -21.11
CA PHE A 781 3.46 7.77 -20.79
C PHE A 781 4.19 6.90 -19.76
N LEU A 782 3.41 6.16 -18.96
CA LEU A 782 3.85 5.11 -18.05
C LEU A 782 4.29 3.85 -18.82
N THR A 783 4.60 2.78 -18.07
CA THR A 783 5.17 1.55 -18.63
C THR A 783 4.23 0.84 -19.61
N GLY A 784 4.79 0.36 -20.71
CA GLY A 784 4.08 -0.51 -21.65
C GLY A 784 3.88 -1.93 -21.08
N ARG A 785 3.49 -2.88 -21.95
CA ARG A 785 3.34 -4.29 -21.58
C ARG A 785 4.69 -4.89 -21.20
N GLN A 786 4.75 -5.59 -20.06
CA GLN A 786 5.96 -6.24 -19.55
C GLN A 786 5.66 -7.65 -19.04
N ILE A 787 6.63 -8.54 -19.20
CA ILE A 787 6.56 -9.91 -18.68
C ILE A 787 7.60 -10.03 -17.56
N ASN A 788 7.18 -10.48 -16.38
CA ASN A 788 8.06 -10.69 -15.23
C ASN A 788 8.04 -12.16 -14.81
N GLY A 789 9.21 -12.80 -14.82
CA GLY A 789 9.40 -14.14 -14.27
C GLY A 789 9.83 -14.08 -12.81
N ARG A 790 9.29 -14.96 -11.97
CA ARG A 790 9.58 -15.01 -10.54
C ARG A 790 9.77 -16.44 -10.06
N VAL A 791 10.74 -16.65 -9.16
CA VAL A 791 10.93 -17.89 -8.41
C VAL A 791 10.99 -17.57 -6.93
N THR A 792 10.17 -18.26 -6.13
CA THR A 792 10.17 -18.15 -4.66
C THR A 792 10.43 -19.52 -4.04
N VAL A 793 11.39 -19.58 -3.15
CA VAL A 793 11.78 -20.79 -2.39
C VAL A 793 11.56 -20.53 -0.91
N GLU A 794 10.80 -21.39 -0.24
CA GLU A 794 10.55 -21.35 1.19
C GLU A 794 11.17 -22.57 1.89
N PHE A 795 11.77 -22.32 3.08
CA PHE A 795 12.51 -23.32 3.87
C PHE A 795 11.84 -23.63 5.21
#